data_dd455ab4113f3ec15e76ddf510972f4d
#
_entry.id   dd455ab4113f3ec15e76ddf510972f4d
#
_cell.length_a   1.000
_cell.length_b   1.000
_cell.length_c   1.000
_cell.angle_alpha   90.00
_cell.angle_beta   90.00
_cell.angle_gamma   90.00
#
_symmetry.space_group_name_H-M   'P 1'
#
loop_
_entity.id
_entity.type
_entity.pdbx_description
1 polymer ?
#
loop_
_entity_poly.entity_id
_entity_poly.type
_entity_poly.pdbx_seq_one_letter_code
_entity_poly.pdbx_strand_id
1 'polypeptide(L)'
;MNKNKDVETFDFGIFRMERNGRFIAISTNRSKEDHHRLISKLAEYHKTIPLSIKTKAEKFEHLLQKFNSFDIIAHIAFKNTIINPETYKEYLHRGSFAFIEYLTLLCLKHPFSSGKVCFINSLDVEKTQASIEDIFRDTLWYYISEHAFNHKEDYLPPSPIENLRFKTIIKELYVRNPGYPHHLEDTLKTLFLPLNEILKSKIGFNIDEAVSLVKGIASLVENRLCERRRKAKDSETQLLKEVIQYKKGKCNSNKYPEEVIKTLSMLSEQDAKKKIRICLGSWFFFGLGLIHSFSPKELAEAATLPIEIIKSFLNIFSLSFGSIDADFCIPAPIHPLKTQPIIYHDERYMCPSFSLLLWAIKPRLEEIIKNDSLWKSYEKVRKNYLEDESLKLLGNVLKEAKIYKNLKYKLEKDSQTINFELDGLIIFDNTLMLIECKAGGLSSPARRGGPDRIVRDLKKLIAEAHAQAIRARNYISETSEPIFELSDGKILTIDKSKFKSTFLLTITLEPLNAFTPALYKTKELGIFEDNDLPWAVCLFDLRVICELIDFPSQLIHYLKRRLRINELGIAEAHDELDWFGQYLKEGLYFEELPKSGLDHYRLLSYTTEIDDYYFYINGVRKTYAPKPSQKISNIFKQLINELEGSGKLNYLDITNLLLEMSKKDRTEFEKLVKQQRERTKSDGRIHDFTLFYKQSIQTGVTFVCVKGLDNSSLEKMLLDYSLRKKEQTNMEYWIAIGNIVNKCGLVHAFVSV
;
A
#
# COMPACT_ATOMS: atom_id res chain seq x y z
N MET A 1 14.46 -19.04 -12.95
CA MET A 1 13.03 -19.44 -13.19
C MET A 1 12.99 -20.82 -13.83
N ASN A 2 12.15 -21.74 -13.31
CA ASN A 2 11.95 -23.05 -13.96
C ASN A 2 11.35 -22.81 -15.35
N LYS A 3 12.00 -23.33 -16.40
CA LYS A 3 11.59 -23.21 -17.80
C LYS A 3 10.25 -23.89 -18.16
N ASN A 4 9.54 -24.49 -17.18
CA ASN A 4 8.26 -25.19 -17.37
C ASN A 4 7.25 -24.83 -16.29
N LYS A 5 6.93 -23.56 -16.12
CA LYS A 5 5.61 -23.19 -15.57
C LYS A 5 4.71 -23.01 -16.79
N ASP A 6 3.68 -23.83 -16.88
CA ASP A 6 2.67 -23.75 -17.92
C ASP A 6 2.13 -22.32 -17.99
N VAL A 7 2.32 -21.68 -19.15
CA VAL A 7 1.69 -20.40 -19.45
C VAL A 7 0.22 -20.71 -19.71
N GLU A 8 -0.63 -20.33 -18.78
CA GLU A 8 -2.07 -20.45 -18.96
C GLU A 8 -2.51 -19.41 -19.98
N THR A 9 -3.11 -19.86 -21.07
CA THR A 9 -3.64 -18.98 -22.13
C THR A 9 -5.16 -18.99 -22.07
N PHE A 10 -5.76 -17.83 -22.03
CA PHE A 10 -7.20 -17.62 -22.02
C PHE A 10 -7.59 -16.73 -23.21
N ASP A 11 -8.48 -17.22 -24.06
CA ASP A 11 -9.04 -16.44 -25.15
C ASP A 11 -10.44 -15.90 -24.77
N PHE A 12 -10.52 -14.58 -24.62
CA PHE A 12 -11.76 -13.86 -24.33
C PHE A 12 -12.26 -13.16 -25.62
N GLY A 13 -12.52 -13.93 -26.64
CA GLY A 13 -13.00 -13.44 -27.93
C GLY A 13 -11.98 -12.55 -28.66
N ILE A 14 -11.85 -11.28 -28.27
CA ILE A 14 -10.91 -10.31 -28.88
C ILE A 14 -9.58 -10.19 -28.16
N PHE A 15 -9.52 -10.62 -26.90
CA PHE A 15 -8.33 -10.55 -26.08
C PHE A 15 -7.79 -11.93 -25.84
N ARG A 16 -6.50 -12.08 -26.03
CA ARG A 16 -5.73 -13.22 -25.54
C ARG A 16 -5.01 -12.80 -24.27
N MET A 17 -5.29 -13.48 -23.19
CA MET A 17 -4.61 -13.31 -21.93
C MET A 17 -3.65 -14.46 -21.71
N GLU A 18 -2.38 -14.17 -21.48
CA GLU A 18 -1.39 -15.13 -21.05
C GLU A 18 -1.07 -14.88 -19.59
N ARG A 19 -1.20 -15.90 -18.78
CA ARG A 19 -0.89 -15.86 -17.36
C ARG A 19 0.32 -16.73 -17.06
N ASN A 20 1.35 -16.14 -16.50
CA ASN A 20 2.52 -16.83 -15.98
C ASN A 20 2.65 -16.56 -14.48
N GLY A 21 2.10 -17.44 -13.66
CA GLY A 21 2.01 -17.22 -12.22
C GLY A 21 1.15 -16.00 -11.85
N ARG A 22 1.77 -14.94 -11.32
CA ARG A 22 1.09 -13.65 -10.98
C ARG A 22 1.30 -12.56 -12.04
N PHE A 23 1.87 -12.91 -13.18
CA PHE A 23 1.98 -12.00 -14.32
C PHE A 23 0.85 -12.25 -15.29
N ILE A 24 0.25 -11.18 -15.77
CA ILE A 24 -0.73 -11.23 -16.85
C ILE A 24 -0.22 -10.33 -17.97
N ALA A 25 -0.26 -10.91 -19.18
CA ALA A 25 -0.08 -10.16 -20.41
C ALA A 25 -1.37 -10.30 -21.24
N ILE A 26 -1.82 -9.18 -21.80
CA ILE A 26 -3.03 -9.14 -22.62
C ILE A 26 -2.63 -8.66 -24.00
N SER A 27 -2.96 -9.45 -25.02
CA SER A 27 -2.75 -9.10 -26.41
C SER A 27 -4.06 -9.19 -27.20
N THR A 28 -4.12 -8.52 -28.34
CA THR A 28 -5.23 -8.62 -29.28
C THR A 28 -4.72 -9.25 -30.58
N ASN A 29 -5.32 -10.33 -31.02
CA ASN A 29 -4.96 -11.05 -32.26
C ASN A 29 -5.90 -10.69 -33.42
N ARG A 30 -6.39 -9.45 -33.51
CA ARG A 30 -7.40 -9.08 -34.51
C ARG A 30 -6.86 -8.24 -35.66
N SER A 31 -7.59 -8.38 -36.81
CA SER A 31 -7.41 -7.48 -37.93
C SER A 31 -7.74 -6.03 -37.56
N LYS A 32 -7.19 -5.06 -38.27
CA LYS A 32 -7.54 -3.65 -38.10
C LYS A 32 -9.06 -3.41 -38.21
N GLU A 33 -9.74 -4.12 -39.09
CA GLU A 33 -11.20 -4.05 -39.29
C GLU A 33 -11.99 -4.49 -38.07
N ASP A 34 -11.59 -5.59 -37.43
CA ASP A 34 -12.22 -6.03 -36.17
C ASP A 34 -12.02 -5.06 -35.03
N HIS A 35 -10.84 -4.44 -34.99
CA HIS A 35 -10.54 -3.38 -34.02
C HIS A 35 -11.43 -2.16 -34.24
N HIS A 36 -11.58 -1.68 -35.47
CA HIS A 36 -12.49 -0.60 -35.83
C HIS A 36 -13.94 -0.91 -35.45
N ARG A 37 -14.40 -2.13 -35.74
CA ARG A 37 -15.75 -2.55 -35.37
C ARG A 37 -15.96 -2.56 -33.85
N LEU A 38 -14.96 -2.96 -33.08
CA LEU A 38 -15.01 -2.91 -31.61
C LEU A 38 -15.10 -1.46 -31.10
N ILE A 39 -14.20 -0.57 -31.55
CA ILE A 39 -14.19 0.82 -31.15
C ILE A 39 -15.53 1.49 -31.48
N SER A 40 -16.07 1.25 -32.67
CA SER A 40 -17.38 1.78 -33.06
C SER A 40 -18.49 1.29 -32.13
N LYS A 41 -18.52 -0.01 -31.78
CA LYS A 41 -19.49 -0.55 -30.80
C LYS A 41 -19.33 0.04 -29.41
N LEU A 42 -18.08 0.22 -28.94
CA LEU A 42 -17.81 0.85 -27.63
C LEU A 42 -18.25 2.31 -27.63
N ALA A 43 -18.02 3.05 -28.71
CA ALA A 43 -18.47 4.43 -28.84
C ALA A 43 -20.00 4.57 -28.85
N GLU A 44 -20.72 3.67 -29.53
CA GLU A 44 -22.18 3.62 -29.48
C GLU A 44 -22.69 3.23 -28.07
N TYR A 45 -22.05 2.26 -27.45
CA TYR A 45 -22.39 1.84 -26.09
C TYR A 45 -22.19 2.98 -25.09
N HIS A 46 -21.11 3.74 -25.20
CA HIS A 46 -20.81 4.90 -24.34
C HIS A 46 -21.98 5.89 -24.26
N LYS A 47 -22.65 6.17 -25.40
CA LYS A 47 -23.80 7.09 -25.44
C LYS A 47 -24.99 6.62 -24.60
N THR A 48 -25.15 5.30 -24.44
CA THR A 48 -26.30 4.72 -23.74
C THR A 48 -26.05 4.50 -22.24
N ILE A 49 -24.78 4.44 -21.83
CA ILE A 49 -24.41 4.11 -20.44
C ILE A 49 -24.91 5.14 -19.43
N PRO A 50 -24.80 6.48 -19.62
CA PRO A 50 -25.28 7.44 -18.62
C PRO A 50 -26.76 7.29 -18.32
N LEU A 51 -27.58 7.07 -19.34
CA LEU A 51 -29.02 6.84 -19.18
C LEU A 51 -29.30 5.48 -18.47
N SER A 52 -28.52 4.46 -18.81
CA SER A 52 -28.60 3.15 -18.13
C SER A 52 -28.32 3.28 -16.63
N ILE A 53 -27.19 3.94 -16.27
CA ILE A 53 -26.83 4.19 -14.88
C ILE A 53 -27.91 4.99 -14.16
N LYS A 54 -28.38 6.07 -14.74
CA LYS A 54 -29.44 6.91 -14.14
C LYS A 54 -30.70 6.10 -13.87
N THR A 55 -31.17 5.34 -14.85
CA THR A 55 -32.37 4.49 -14.68
C THR A 55 -32.18 3.42 -13.61
N LYS A 56 -30.99 2.83 -13.53
CA LYS A 56 -30.65 1.85 -12.48
C LYS A 56 -30.61 2.52 -11.11
N ALA A 57 -29.98 3.69 -11.01
CA ALA A 57 -29.88 4.44 -9.75
C ALA A 57 -31.27 4.86 -9.24
N GLU A 58 -32.17 5.37 -10.10
CA GLU A 58 -33.55 5.72 -9.74
C GLU A 58 -34.32 4.49 -9.20
N LYS A 59 -34.22 3.34 -9.90
CA LYS A 59 -34.85 2.10 -9.42
C LYS A 59 -34.25 1.66 -8.08
N PHE A 60 -32.95 1.85 -7.90
CA PHE A 60 -32.26 1.50 -6.68
C PHE A 60 -32.67 2.44 -5.52
N GLU A 61 -32.78 3.73 -5.74
CA GLU A 61 -33.32 4.69 -4.76
C GLU A 61 -34.73 4.30 -4.28
N HIS A 62 -35.62 3.92 -5.21
CA HIS A 62 -36.95 3.39 -4.85
C HIS A 62 -36.89 2.09 -4.04
N LEU A 63 -35.93 1.22 -4.32
CA LEU A 63 -35.71 0.01 -3.50
C LEU A 63 -35.28 0.37 -2.09
N LEU A 64 -34.33 1.32 -1.95
CA LEU A 64 -33.82 1.75 -0.64
C LEU A 64 -34.89 2.36 0.27
N GLN A 65 -35.86 3.10 -0.28
CA GLN A 65 -36.95 3.68 0.48
C GLN A 65 -37.92 2.65 1.15
N LYS A 66 -37.84 1.37 0.75
CA LYS A 66 -38.57 0.29 1.40
C LYS A 66 -38.00 -0.10 2.77
N PHE A 67 -36.74 0.21 3.01
CA PHE A 67 -36.03 -0.19 4.22
C PHE A 67 -35.80 0.98 5.16
N ASN A 68 -35.58 0.67 6.44
CA ASN A 68 -35.04 1.64 7.37
C ASN A 68 -33.63 2.03 6.90
N SER A 69 -33.36 3.34 6.77
CA SER A 69 -32.12 3.85 6.21
C SER A 69 -30.89 3.40 6.99
N PHE A 70 -30.91 3.43 8.33
CA PHE A 70 -29.79 2.94 9.12
C PHE A 70 -29.60 1.42 8.98
N ASP A 71 -30.70 0.65 8.95
CA ASP A 71 -30.60 -0.80 8.83
C ASP A 71 -29.98 -1.23 7.50
N ILE A 72 -30.43 -0.69 6.38
CA ILE A 72 -29.89 -1.09 5.08
C ILE A 72 -28.42 -0.67 4.91
N ILE A 73 -28.03 0.53 5.40
CA ILE A 73 -26.66 0.98 5.39
C ILE A 73 -25.79 0.06 6.26
N ALA A 74 -26.24 -0.30 7.47
CA ALA A 74 -25.55 -1.22 8.36
C ALA A 74 -25.36 -2.62 7.74
N HIS A 75 -26.38 -3.15 7.08
CA HIS A 75 -26.29 -4.46 6.40
C HIS A 75 -25.27 -4.46 5.26
N ILE A 76 -25.25 -3.42 4.43
CA ILE A 76 -24.29 -3.31 3.33
C ILE A 76 -22.90 -3.01 3.87
N ALA A 77 -22.75 -2.20 4.91
CA ALA A 77 -21.47 -1.99 5.59
C ALA A 77 -20.92 -3.31 6.14
N PHE A 78 -21.74 -4.07 6.86
CA PHE A 78 -21.36 -5.38 7.42
C PHE A 78 -20.97 -6.39 6.33
N LYS A 79 -21.65 -6.40 5.17
CA LYS A 79 -21.33 -7.27 4.04
C LYS A 79 -20.02 -6.89 3.35
N ASN A 80 -19.76 -5.61 3.19
CA ASN A 80 -18.62 -5.09 2.41
C ASN A 80 -17.38 -4.80 3.25
N THR A 81 -17.48 -4.92 4.56
CA THR A 81 -16.33 -4.80 5.47
C THR A 81 -15.91 -6.18 5.89
N ILE A 82 -14.62 -6.52 5.72
CA ILE A 82 -14.09 -7.73 6.30
C ILE A 82 -13.98 -7.50 7.80
N ILE A 83 -14.65 -8.35 8.57
CA ILE A 83 -14.74 -8.25 10.02
C ILE A 83 -14.16 -9.52 10.64
N ASN A 84 -13.32 -9.37 11.66
CA ASN A 84 -12.90 -10.50 12.47
C ASN A 84 -14.14 -11.13 13.13
N PRO A 85 -14.49 -12.40 12.85
CA PRO A 85 -15.74 -12.99 13.31
C PRO A 85 -15.83 -13.15 14.84
N GLU A 86 -14.74 -12.97 15.57
CA GLU A 86 -14.72 -13.11 17.04
C GLU A 86 -14.73 -11.77 17.76
N THR A 87 -14.04 -10.75 17.23
CA THR A 87 -13.90 -9.44 17.85
C THR A 87 -14.70 -8.35 17.15
N TYR A 88 -15.22 -8.62 15.96
CA TYR A 88 -15.84 -7.67 15.04
C TYR A 88 -15.00 -6.46 14.67
N LYS A 89 -13.67 -6.54 14.88
CA LYS A 89 -12.74 -5.53 14.36
C LYS A 89 -12.77 -5.51 12.84
N GLU A 90 -12.85 -4.30 12.29
CA GLU A 90 -12.89 -4.04 10.86
C GLU A 90 -11.52 -4.23 10.21
N TYR A 91 -11.50 -4.91 9.05
CA TYR A 91 -10.32 -5.03 8.19
C TYR A 91 -10.36 -4.00 7.07
N LEU A 92 -9.19 -3.60 6.61
CA LEU A 92 -9.06 -2.87 5.35
C LEU A 92 -9.35 -3.81 4.17
N HIS A 93 -10.38 -3.49 3.38
CA HIS A 93 -10.67 -4.23 2.16
C HIS A 93 -10.63 -3.32 0.93
N ARG A 94 -9.97 -3.78 -0.16
CA ARG A 94 -9.86 -3.00 -1.39
C ARG A 94 -11.21 -2.99 -2.13
N GLY A 95 -11.73 -1.79 -2.39
CA GLY A 95 -12.89 -1.56 -3.26
C GLY A 95 -14.28 -1.61 -2.61
N SER A 96 -14.46 -2.31 -1.50
CA SER A 96 -15.79 -2.49 -0.89
C SER A 96 -16.32 -1.22 -0.22
N PHE A 97 -15.46 -0.34 0.26
CA PHE A 97 -15.88 0.92 0.90
C PHE A 97 -16.61 1.86 -0.05
N ALA A 98 -16.25 1.88 -1.32
CA ALA A 98 -16.95 2.68 -2.33
C ALA A 98 -18.44 2.30 -2.45
N PHE A 99 -18.78 1.04 -2.24
CA PHE A 99 -20.16 0.55 -2.26
C PHE A 99 -20.96 1.07 -1.06
N ILE A 100 -20.33 1.08 0.11
CA ILE A 100 -20.93 1.62 1.35
C ILE A 100 -21.20 3.11 1.18
N GLU A 101 -20.21 3.86 0.71
CA GLU A 101 -20.33 5.31 0.48
C GLU A 101 -21.41 5.63 -0.55
N TYR A 102 -21.43 4.91 -1.68
CA TYR A 102 -22.40 5.13 -2.75
C TYR A 102 -23.82 4.91 -2.28
N LEU A 103 -24.10 3.77 -1.62
CA LEU A 103 -25.42 3.52 -1.04
C LEU A 103 -25.82 4.61 -0.02
N THR A 104 -24.87 4.99 0.84
CA THR A 104 -25.11 6.03 1.86
C THR A 104 -25.41 7.38 1.22
N LEU A 105 -24.71 7.76 0.14
CA LEU A 105 -25.02 9.00 -0.63
C LEU A 105 -26.43 8.99 -1.20
N LEU A 106 -26.85 7.88 -1.81
CA LEU A 106 -28.21 7.76 -2.34
C LEU A 106 -29.27 7.83 -1.23
N CYS A 107 -29.00 7.26 -0.06
CA CYS A 107 -29.89 7.42 1.09
C CYS A 107 -29.96 8.88 1.57
N LEU A 108 -28.84 9.60 1.58
CA LEU A 108 -28.73 10.98 2.06
C LEU A 108 -29.37 12.01 1.10
N LYS A 109 -29.63 11.67 -0.16
CA LYS A 109 -30.45 12.51 -1.08
C LYS A 109 -31.88 12.67 -0.61
N HIS A 110 -32.40 11.72 0.14
CA HIS A 110 -33.80 11.66 0.57
C HIS A 110 -33.93 11.91 2.07
N PRO A 111 -35.11 12.30 2.55
CA PRO A 111 -35.46 12.26 3.97
C PRO A 111 -35.23 10.84 4.53
N PHE A 112 -34.98 10.76 5.82
CA PHE A 112 -34.79 9.46 6.47
C PHE A 112 -36.01 8.56 6.24
N SER A 113 -35.79 7.35 5.80
CA SER A 113 -36.82 6.33 5.64
C SER A 113 -36.90 5.47 6.91
N SER A 114 -38.04 5.43 7.57
CA SER A 114 -38.30 4.46 8.64
C SER A 114 -38.51 3.04 8.12
N GLY A 115 -38.74 2.92 6.79
CA GLY A 115 -38.95 1.65 6.09
C GLY A 115 -40.34 1.09 6.25
N LYS A 116 -40.80 0.36 5.21
CA LYS A 116 -42.05 -0.43 5.25
C LYS A 116 -41.76 -1.91 5.57
N VAL A 117 -40.50 -2.32 5.46
CA VAL A 117 -40.06 -3.69 5.70
C VAL A 117 -39.53 -3.79 7.12
N CYS A 118 -40.20 -4.57 7.95
CA CYS A 118 -39.81 -4.75 9.36
C CYS A 118 -38.53 -5.57 9.54
N PHE A 119 -38.11 -6.36 8.54
CA PHE A 119 -36.95 -7.24 8.60
C PHE A 119 -36.25 -7.31 7.25
N ILE A 120 -34.99 -6.95 7.22
CA ILE A 120 -34.14 -7.08 6.04
C ILE A 120 -33.54 -8.49 6.02
N ASN A 121 -33.93 -9.30 5.05
CA ASN A 121 -33.44 -10.66 4.91
C ASN A 121 -32.21 -10.72 4.00
N SER A 122 -31.55 -11.88 3.94
CA SER A 122 -30.37 -12.08 3.12
C SER A 122 -30.59 -11.81 1.62
N LEU A 123 -31.79 -12.11 1.10
CA LEU A 123 -32.12 -11.85 -0.30
C LEU A 123 -32.24 -10.36 -0.60
N ASP A 124 -32.75 -9.56 0.35
CA ASP A 124 -32.79 -8.10 0.22
C ASP A 124 -31.40 -7.51 0.19
N VAL A 125 -30.50 -8.00 1.05
CA VAL A 125 -29.09 -7.61 1.07
C VAL A 125 -28.39 -7.99 -0.24
N GLU A 126 -28.62 -9.20 -0.76
CA GLU A 126 -28.04 -9.65 -2.04
C GLU A 126 -28.55 -8.80 -3.21
N LYS A 127 -29.86 -8.49 -3.27
CA LYS A 127 -30.44 -7.62 -4.31
C LYS A 127 -29.87 -6.22 -4.25
N THR A 128 -29.73 -5.68 -3.03
CA THR A 128 -29.13 -4.35 -2.82
C THR A 128 -27.68 -4.33 -3.28
N GLN A 129 -26.89 -5.33 -2.90
CA GLN A 129 -25.50 -5.48 -3.31
C GLN A 129 -25.37 -5.61 -4.84
N ALA A 130 -26.18 -6.47 -5.46
CA ALA A 130 -26.17 -6.66 -6.92
C ALA A 130 -26.53 -5.37 -7.67
N SER A 131 -27.43 -4.53 -7.14
CA SER A 131 -27.76 -3.23 -7.73
C SER A 131 -26.56 -2.28 -7.71
N ILE A 132 -25.80 -2.25 -6.60
CA ILE A 132 -24.58 -1.45 -6.48
C ILE A 132 -23.53 -1.94 -7.49
N GLU A 133 -23.27 -3.24 -7.50
CA GLU A 133 -22.28 -3.86 -8.40
C GLU A 133 -22.62 -3.63 -9.88
N ASP A 134 -23.88 -3.67 -10.23
CA ASP A 134 -24.34 -3.42 -11.59
C ASP A 134 -24.10 -1.96 -12.02
N ILE A 135 -24.37 -1.00 -11.14
CA ILE A 135 -24.09 0.43 -11.37
C ILE A 135 -22.59 0.68 -11.48
N PHE A 136 -21.79 0.10 -10.58
CA PHE A 136 -20.32 0.26 -10.63
C PHE A 136 -19.71 -0.40 -11.86
N ARG A 137 -20.26 -1.52 -12.33
CA ARG A 137 -19.84 -2.14 -13.58
C ARG A 137 -20.13 -1.24 -14.78
N ASP A 138 -21.31 -0.64 -14.86
CA ASP A 138 -21.65 0.31 -15.93
C ASP A 138 -20.76 1.56 -15.83
N THR A 139 -20.49 2.04 -14.63
CA THR A 139 -19.56 3.18 -14.41
C THR A 139 -18.15 2.86 -14.89
N LEU A 140 -17.65 1.66 -14.66
CA LEU A 140 -16.37 1.22 -15.19
C LEU A 140 -16.37 1.19 -16.71
N TRP A 141 -17.43 0.65 -17.32
CA TRP A 141 -17.61 0.65 -18.77
C TRP A 141 -17.74 2.06 -19.36
N TYR A 142 -18.37 2.98 -18.65
CA TYR A 142 -18.43 4.39 -19.04
C TYR A 142 -17.03 4.98 -19.24
N TYR A 143 -16.14 4.80 -18.25
CA TYR A 143 -14.77 5.31 -18.35
C TYR A 143 -13.91 4.53 -19.35
N ILE A 144 -14.10 3.22 -19.51
CA ILE A 144 -13.38 2.41 -20.51
C ILE A 144 -13.77 2.83 -21.94
N SER A 145 -15.06 3.07 -22.18
CA SER A 145 -15.57 3.38 -23.51
C SER A 145 -15.42 4.85 -23.90
N GLU A 146 -15.08 5.74 -22.95
CA GLU A 146 -14.93 7.17 -23.18
C GLU A 146 -13.88 7.49 -24.25
N HIS A 147 -12.74 6.78 -24.22
CA HIS A 147 -11.71 6.92 -25.24
C HIS A 147 -12.24 6.54 -26.64
N ALA A 148 -12.91 5.40 -26.76
CA ALA A 148 -13.50 4.96 -28.03
C ALA A 148 -14.54 5.96 -28.56
N PHE A 149 -15.27 6.62 -27.67
CA PHE A 149 -16.24 7.66 -28.03
C PHE A 149 -15.56 8.94 -28.53
N ASN A 150 -14.49 9.39 -27.89
CA ASN A 150 -13.77 10.61 -28.24
C ASN A 150 -12.95 10.47 -29.52
N HIS A 151 -12.46 9.27 -29.87
CA HIS A 151 -11.56 8.98 -30.99
C HIS A 151 -12.16 7.98 -32.00
N LYS A 152 -13.48 8.00 -32.16
CA LYS A 152 -14.19 7.07 -33.04
C LYS A 152 -13.72 7.10 -34.50
N GLU A 153 -13.31 8.29 -34.98
CA GLU A 153 -12.90 8.47 -36.38
C GLU A 153 -11.42 8.15 -36.60
N ASP A 154 -10.56 8.41 -35.61
CA ASP A 154 -9.11 8.30 -35.74
C ASP A 154 -8.56 6.92 -35.40
N TYR A 155 -9.34 6.11 -34.68
CA TYR A 155 -8.99 4.75 -34.23
C TYR A 155 -7.63 4.64 -33.50
N LEU A 156 -7.23 5.69 -32.82
CA LEU A 156 -5.94 5.74 -32.10
C LEU A 156 -6.01 4.95 -30.78
N PRO A 157 -4.92 4.37 -30.32
CA PRO A 157 -4.85 3.83 -28.97
C PRO A 157 -4.94 4.98 -27.92
N PRO A 158 -5.39 4.69 -26.69
CA PRO A 158 -5.42 5.69 -25.63
C PRO A 158 -4.06 6.35 -25.45
N SER A 159 -4.04 7.67 -25.48
CA SER A 159 -2.85 8.45 -25.20
C SER A 159 -2.35 8.23 -23.76
N PRO A 160 -1.09 8.48 -23.46
CA PRO A 160 -0.55 8.34 -22.10
C PRO A 160 -1.35 9.14 -21.06
N ILE A 161 -1.82 10.34 -21.40
CA ILE A 161 -2.62 11.16 -20.49
C ILE A 161 -4.02 10.58 -20.24
N GLU A 162 -4.66 10.01 -21.24
CA GLU A 162 -5.97 9.35 -21.08
C GLU A 162 -5.86 8.10 -20.21
N ASN A 163 -4.78 7.33 -20.39
CA ASN A 163 -4.49 6.18 -19.52
C ASN A 163 -4.27 6.62 -18.06
N LEU A 164 -3.51 7.70 -17.83
CA LEU A 164 -3.28 8.22 -16.47
C LEU A 164 -4.57 8.79 -15.87
N ARG A 165 -5.37 9.49 -16.67
CA ARG A 165 -6.70 9.98 -16.27
C ARG A 165 -7.60 8.82 -15.82
N PHE A 166 -7.73 7.79 -16.65
CA PHE A 166 -8.49 6.59 -16.31
C PHE A 166 -8.01 5.94 -15.01
N LYS A 167 -6.71 5.70 -14.86
CA LYS A 167 -6.13 5.14 -13.64
C LYS A 167 -6.42 6.01 -12.42
N THR A 168 -6.32 7.33 -12.55
CA THR A 168 -6.61 8.27 -11.45
C THR A 168 -8.06 8.16 -11.00
N ILE A 169 -9.00 8.21 -11.94
CA ILE A 169 -10.43 8.13 -11.66
C ILE A 169 -10.76 6.79 -10.98
N ILE A 170 -10.31 5.67 -11.57
CA ILE A 170 -10.58 4.34 -11.02
C ILE A 170 -9.99 4.19 -9.62
N LYS A 171 -8.76 4.68 -9.40
CA LYS A 171 -8.16 4.64 -8.08
C LYS A 171 -8.92 5.49 -7.07
N GLU A 172 -9.25 6.73 -7.39
CA GLU A 172 -10.04 7.60 -6.52
C GLU A 172 -11.45 7.05 -6.26
N LEU A 173 -12.01 6.30 -7.20
CA LEU A 173 -13.33 5.68 -7.07
C LEU A 173 -13.31 4.47 -6.12
N TYR A 174 -12.30 3.61 -6.19
CA TYR A 174 -12.29 2.33 -5.48
C TYR A 174 -11.36 2.27 -4.28
N VAL A 175 -10.24 3.00 -4.26
CA VAL A 175 -9.24 2.91 -3.20
C VAL A 175 -9.42 4.01 -2.17
N ARG A 176 -9.39 3.65 -0.88
CA ARG A 176 -9.61 4.58 0.23
C ARG A 176 -8.44 4.69 1.20
N ASN A 177 -7.66 3.64 1.40
CA ASN A 177 -6.63 3.62 2.42
C ASN A 177 -5.32 4.27 1.94
N PRO A 178 -4.80 5.29 2.66
CA PRO A 178 -3.44 5.79 2.41
C PRO A 178 -2.36 4.85 2.96
N GLY A 179 -2.68 4.02 3.95
CA GLY A 179 -1.77 3.11 4.63
C GLY A 179 -2.46 2.33 5.75
N TYR A 180 -1.72 1.55 6.52
CA TYR A 180 -2.27 0.79 7.64
C TYR A 180 -2.77 1.71 8.76
N PRO A 181 -3.84 1.34 9.49
CA PRO A 181 -4.48 2.23 10.49
C PRO A 181 -3.53 2.79 11.54
N HIS A 182 -2.64 1.96 12.09
CA HIS A 182 -1.68 2.42 13.11
C HIS A 182 -0.66 3.43 12.55
N HIS A 183 -0.17 3.24 11.31
CA HIS A 183 0.68 4.22 10.63
C HIS A 183 -0.03 5.55 10.40
N LEU A 184 -1.32 5.48 10.05
CA LEU A 184 -2.13 6.68 9.88
C LEU A 184 -2.38 7.39 11.22
N GLU A 185 -2.69 6.67 12.28
CA GLU A 185 -2.86 7.25 13.62
C GLU A 185 -1.60 8.00 14.07
N ASP A 186 -0.42 7.37 13.92
CA ASP A 186 0.87 8.00 14.26
C ASP A 186 1.13 9.25 13.41
N THR A 187 0.83 9.16 12.11
CA THR A 187 0.94 10.30 11.20
C THR A 187 0.02 11.44 11.61
N LEU A 188 -1.26 11.15 11.89
CA LEU A 188 -2.24 12.16 12.31
C LEU A 188 -1.79 12.87 13.60
N LYS A 189 -1.41 12.09 14.61
CA LYS A 189 -0.97 12.63 15.89
C LYS A 189 0.26 13.53 15.73
N THR A 190 1.30 13.05 15.07
CA THR A 190 2.53 13.82 14.89
C THR A 190 2.30 15.08 14.06
N LEU A 191 1.49 14.97 13.00
CA LEU A 191 1.22 16.08 12.07
C LEU A 191 0.40 17.20 12.70
N PHE A 192 -0.58 16.88 13.53
CA PHE A 192 -1.48 17.88 14.13
C PHE A 192 -1.12 18.26 15.58
N LEU A 193 -0.23 17.51 16.24
CA LEU A 193 0.20 17.81 17.62
C LEU A 193 0.64 19.29 17.83
N PRO A 194 1.44 19.90 16.94
CA PRO A 194 1.84 21.30 17.10
C PRO A 194 0.68 22.30 17.00
N LEU A 195 -0.48 21.86 16.51
CA LEU A 195 -1.68 22.68 16.31
C LEU A 195 -2.79 22.36 17.33
N ASN A 196 -2.57 21.43 18.28
CA ASN A 196 -3.60 20.91 19.16
C ASN A 196 -4.37 22.00 19.95
N GLU A 197 -3.67 22.96 20.55
CA GLU A 197 -4.31 24.04 21.32
C GLU A 197 -5.17 24.93 20.43
N ILE A 198 -4.69 25.22 19.23
CA ILE A 198 -5.42 26.08 18.29
C ILE A 198 -6.62 25.34 17.72
N LEU A 199 -6.47 24.07 17.38
CA LEU A 199 -7.58 23.21 16.94
C LEU A 199 -8.65 23.13 18.02
N LYS A 200 -8.26 22.85 19.26
CA LYS A 200 -9.20 22.77 20.39
C LYS A 200 -9.97 24.07 20.61
N SER A 201 -9.29 25.19 20.52
CA SER A 201 -9.94 26.53 20.62
C SER A 201 -10.91 26.79 19.46
N LYS A 202 -10.59 26.32 18.24
CA LYS A 202 -11.33 26.67 17.03
C LYS A 202 -12.49 25.71 16.74
N ILE A 203 -12.27 24.44 16.94
CA ILE A 203 -13.22 23.37 16.56
C ILE A 203 -13.71 22.54 17.74
N GLY A 204 -13.26 22.83 18.96
CA GLY A 204 -13.72 22.22 20.19
C GLY A 204 -13.06 20.88 20.55
N PHE A 205 -12.10 20.38 19.77
CA PHE A 205 -11.33 19.17 20.07
C PHE A 205 -9.94 19.22 19.44
N ASN A 206 -9.01 18.42 19.95
CA ASN A 206 -7.68 18.22 19.42
C ASN A 206 -7.55 16.87 18.69
N ILE A 207 -6.36 16.58 18.14
CA ILE A 207 -6.16 15.35 17.34
C ILE A 207 -6.25 14.07 18.18
N ASP A 208 -5.77 14.09 19.43
CA ASP A 208 -5.81 12.93 20.31
C ASP A 208 -7.25 12.58 20.70
N GLU A 209 -8.06 13.61 20.97
CA GLU A 209 -9.49 13.48 21.21
C GLU A 209 -10.22 12.93 19.97
N ALA A 210 -9.89 13.42 18.76
CA ALA A 210 -10.47 12.93 17.51
C ALA A 210 -10.17 11.44 17.29
N VAL A 211 -8.93 11.02 17.44
CA VAL A 211 -8.52 9.60 17.31
C VAL A 211 -9.19 8.74 18.38
N SER A 212 -9.28 9.26 19.62
CA SER A 212 -9.97 8.56 20.72
C SER A 212 -11.46 8.37 20.43
N LEU A 213 -12.11 9.36 19.80
CA LEU A 213 -13.52 9.27 19.39
C LEU A 213 -13.74 8.21 18.30
N VAL A 214 -12.87 8.11 17.31
CA VAL A 214 -12.94 7.02 16.32
C VAL A 214 -12.87 5.65 17.00
N LYS A 215 -11.92 5.48 17.94
CA LYS A 215 -11.79 4.25 18.73
C LYS A 215 -13.00 4.00 19.64
N GLY A 216 -13.54 5.03 20.23
CA GLY A 216 -14.75 4.97 21.04
C GLY A 216 -15.96 4.47 20.25
N ILE A 217 -16.18 5.03 19.03
CA ILE A 217 -17.26 4.59 18.13
C ILE A 217 -17.05 3.12 17.72
N ALA A 218 -15.84 2.73 17.33
CA ALA A 218 -15.52 1.36 16.96
C ALA A 218 -15.81 0.39 18.13
N SER A 219 -15.25 0.67 19.31
CA SER A 219 -15.41 -0.16 20.50
C SER A 219 -16.88 -0.30 20.93
N LEU A 220 -17.69 0.75 20.81
CA LEU A 220 -19.09 0.72 21.15
C LEU A 220 -19.87 -0.25 20.25
N VAL A 221 -19.63 -0.23 18.94
CA VAL A 221 -20.30 -1.13 18.00
C VAL A 221 -19.77 -2.55 18.12
N GLU A 222 -18.45 -2.74 18.22
CA GLU A 222 -17.82 -4.04 18.41
C GLU A 222 -18.33 -4.75 19.66
N ASN A 223 -18.41 -4.03 20.79
CA ASN A 223 -18.94 -4.57 22.06
C ASN A 223 -20.40 -5.00 21.93
N ARG A 224 -21.25 -4.20 21.26
CA ARG A 224 -22.65 -4.54 21.01
C ARG A 224 -22.81 -5.78 20.14
N LEU A 225 -22.00 -5.90 19.09
CA LEU A 225 -21.97 -7.08 18.22
C LEU A 225 -21.49 -8.32 18.97
N CYS A 226 -20.43 -8.20 19.77
CA CYS A 226 -19.92 -9.28 20.62
C CYS A 226 -20.96 -9.75 21.63
N GLU A 227 -21.63 -8.80 22.30
CA GLU A 227 -22.70 -9.13 23.26
C GLU A 227 -23.86 -9.84 22.58
N ARG A 228 -24.29 -9.35 21.40
CA ARG A 228 -25.36 -9.99 20.63
C ARG A 228 -24.99 -11.41 20.20
N ARG A 229 -23.77 -11.64 19.75
CA ARG A 229 -23.27 -12.98 19.44
C ARG A 229 -23.27 -13.90 20.66
N ARG A 230 -22.82 -13.39 21.83
CA ARG A 230 -22.85 -14.15 23.08
C ARG A 230 -24.27 -14.55 23.42
N LYS A 231 -25.24 -13.59 23.40
CA LYS A 231 -26.66 -13.88 23.64
C LYS A 231 -27.23 -14.93 22.69
N ALA A 232 -26.84 -14.87 21.38
CA ALA A 232 -27.26 -15.88 20.41
C ALA A 232 -26.72 -17.27 20.76
N LYS A 233 -25.44 -17.37 21.12
CA LYS A 233 -24.80 -18.64 21.49
C LYS A 233 -25.40 -19.24 22.79
N ASP A 234 -25.66 -18.39 23.79
CA ASP A 234 -26.26 -18.81 25.03
C ASP A 234 -27.72 -19.29 24.79
N SER A 235 -28.47 -18.59 23.93
CA SER A 235 -29.81 -18.98 23.52
C SER A 235 -29.82 -20.27 22.70
N GLU A 236 -28.85 -20.52 21.78
CA GLU A 236 -28.71 -21.78 21.07
C GLU A 236 -28.54 -22.94 22.07
N THR A 237 -27.61 -22.77 23.00
CA THR A 237 -27.28 -23.79 24.00
C THR A 237 -28.47 -24.11 24.90
N GLN A 238 -29.14 -23.07 25.39
CA GLN A 238 -30.28 -23.20 26.28
C GLN A 238 -31.49 -23.82 25.57
N LEU A 239 -31.86 -23.33 24.38
CA LEU A 239 -33.00 -23.83 23.63
C LEU A 239 -32.79 -25.29 23.19
N LEU A 240 -31.58 -25.66 22.77
CA LEU A 240 -31.27 -27.05 22.42
C LEU A 240 -31.39 -27.98 23.65
N LYS A 241 -30.93 -27.53 24.81
CA LYS A 241 -31.11 -28.27 26.09
C LYS A 241 -32.59 -28.48 26.43
N GLU A 242 -33.42 -27.46 26.27
CA GLU A 242 -34.85 -27.55 26.53
C GLU A 242 -35.59 -28.48 25.55
N VAL A 243 -35.22 -28.43 24.26
CA VAL A 243 -35.73 -29.37 23.24
C VAL A 243 -35.37 -30.82 23.58
N ILE A 244 -34.14 -31.11 24.03
CA ILE A 244 -33.69 -32.44 24.42
C ILE A 244 -34.44 -32.90 25.70
N GLN A 245 -34.67 -32.01 26.68
CA GLN A 245 -35.41 -32.31 27.88
C GLN A 245 -36.90 -32.62 27.59
N TYR A 246 -37.54 -31.85 26.71
CA TYR A 246 -38.91 -32.07 26.24
C TYR A 246 -39.08 -33.44 25.60
N LYS A 247 -38.13 -33.86 24.74
CA LYS A 247 -38.11 -35.22 24.14
C LYS A 247 -38.06 -36.35 25.19
N LYS A 248 -37.47 -36.06 26.36
CA LYS A 248 -37.37 -37.00 27.48
C LYS A 248 -38.55 -36.91 28.46
N GLY A 249 -39.62 -36.15 28.12
CA GLY A 249 -40.77 -35.96 29.02
C GLY A 249 -40.49 -35.14 30.26
N LYS A 250 -39.39 -34.37 30.30
CA LYS A 250 -38.93 -33.60 31.48
C LYS A 250 -39.01 -32.07 31.25
N CYS A 251 -40.06 -31.57 30.62
CA CYS A 251 -40.08 -30.13 30.29
C CYS A 251 -40.90 -29.31 31.30
N ASN A 252 -40.24 -28.31 31.91
CA ASN A 252 -40.83 -27.11 32.46
C ASN A 252 -40.07 -25.91 31.89
N SER A 253 -40.40 -25.48 30.65
CA SER A 253 -39.75 -24.32 30.09
C SER A 253 -40.48 -23.05 30.49
N ASN A 254 -39.81 -22.14 31.17
CA ASN A 254 -40.31 -20.81 31.49
C ASN A 254 -39.72 -19.72 30.55
N LYS A 255 -38.80 -20.10 29.64
CA LYS A 255 -38.02 -19.13 28.87
C LYS A 255 -38.43 -19.04 27.40
N TYR A 256 -38.90 -20.13 26.81
CA TYR A 256 -39.31 -20.18 25.40
C TYR A 256 -40.74 -20.69 25.27
N PRO A 257 -41.49 -20.22 24.25
CA PRO A 257 -42.87 -20.72 24.03
C PRO A 257 -42.89 -22.24 23.83
N GLU A 258 -43.81 -22.93 24.50
CA GLU A 258 -43.91 -24.38 24.43
C GLU A 258 -44.12 -24.90 23.01
N GLU A 259 -44.87 -24.18 22.17
CA GLU A 259 -45.05 -24.52 20.74
C GLU A 259 -43.76 -24.54 19.95
N VAL A 260 -42.82 -23.65 20.26
CA VAL A 260 -41.47 -23.62 19.60
C VAL A 260 -40.68 -24.85 20.00
N ILE A 261 -40.69 -25.20 21.29
CA ILE A 261 -39.98 -26.39 21.81
C ILE A 261 -40.58 -27.67 21.22
N LYS A 262 -41.91 -27.77 21.22
CA LYS A 262 -42.66 -28.88 20.63
C LYS A 262 -42.33 -29.05 19.16
N THR A 263 -42.39 -27.99 18.38
CA THR A 263 -42.08 -28.04 16.94
C THR A 263 -40.61 -28.50 16.69
N LEU A 264 -39.64 -27.97 17.45
CA LEU A 264 -38.26 -28.35 17.34
C LEU A 264 -38.00 -29.79 17.81
N SER A 265 -38.80 -30.28 18.78
CA SER A 265 -38.66 -31.63 19.31
C SER A 265 -39.12 -32.72 18.32
N MET A 266 -39.92 -32.37 17.31
CA MET A 266 -40.29 -33.29 16.22
C MET A 266 -39.18 -33.55 15.22
N LEU A 267 -38.13 -32.70 15.22
CA LEU A 267 -36.96 -32.80 14.30
C LEU A 267 -35.90 -33.72 14.91
N SER A 268 -34.97 -34.19 14.08
CA SER A 268 -33.70 -34.76 14.57
C SER A 268 -32.94 -33.71 15.41
N GLU A 269 -32.03 -34.11 16.28
CA GLU A 269 -31.21 -33.17 17.06
C GLU A 269 -30.35 -32.25 16.16
N GLN A 270 -29.85 -32.82 15.07
CA GLN A 270 -29.08 -32.06 14.08
C GLN A 270 -29.94 -31.04 13.34
N ASP A 271 -31.12 -31.40 12.90
CA ASP A 271 -32.05 -30.51 12.20
C ASP A 271 -32.60 -29.43 13.15
N ALA A 272 -32.93 -29.79 14.38
CA ALA A 272 -33.35 -28.83 15.42
C ALA A 272 -32.22 -27.79 15.62
N LYS A 273 -30.99 -28.24 15.83
CA LYS A 273 -29.82 -27.36 15.96
C LYS A 273 -29.61 -26.47 14.76
N LYS A 274 -29.72 -27.01 13.54
CA LYS A 274 -29.63 -26.23 12.28
C LYS A 274 -30.71 -25.16 12.20
N LYS A 275 -31.95 -25.50 12.52
CA LYS A 275 -33.09 -24.57 12.51
C LYS A 275 -32.93 -23.44 13.56
N ILE A 276 -32.51 -23.80 14.78
CA ILE A 276 -32.19 -22.84 15.84
C ILE A 276 -31.12 -21.85 15.38
N ARG A 277 -30.03 -22.33 14.78
CA ARG A 277 -28.95 -21.48 14.25
C ARG A 277 -29.42 -20.52 13.16
N ILE A 278 -30.29 -20.98 12.26
CA ILE A 278 -30.87 -20.13 11.21
C ILE A 278 -31.73 -19.01 11.84
N CYS A 279 -32.57 -19.33 12.80
CA CYS A 279 -33.43 -18.34 13.47
C CYS A 279 -32.57 -17.34 14.29
N LEU A 280 -31.60 -17.81 15.04
CA LEU A 280 -30.69 -16.94 15.81
C LEU A 280 -29.75 -16.12 14.91
N GLY A 281 -29.35 -16.66 13.77
CA GLY A 281 -28.65 -15.91 12.73
C GLY A 281 -29.51 -14.76 12.19
N SER A 282 -30.75 -15.03 11.86
CA SER A 282 -31.71 -13.99 11.44
C SER A 282 -31.93 -12.94 12.54
N TRP A 283 -32.08 -13.36 13.80
CA TRP A 283 -32.17 -12.45 14.94
C TRP A 283 -30.87 -11.62 15.11
N PHE A 284 -29.70 -12.17 14.88
CA PHE A 284 -28.43 -11.44 14.97
C PHE A 284 -28.42 -10.23 14.03
N PHE A 285 -28.99 -10.36 12.85
CA PHE A 285 -29.04 -9.29 11.84
C PHE A 285 -30.27 -8.38 11.97
N PHE A 286 -31.24 -8.69 12.83
CA PHE A 286 -32.41 -7.86 13.01
C PHE A 286 -32.09 -6.53 13.69
N GLY A 287 -32.48 -5.39 13.09
CA GLY A 287 -32.25 -4.06 13.65
C GLY A 287 -30.73 -3.74 13.77
N LEU A 288 -29.92 -4.11 12.78
CA LEU A 288 -28.49 -3.90 12.77
C LEU A 288 -28.13 -2.40 12.81
N GLY A 289 -28.98 -1.54 12.24
CA GLY A 289 -28.87 -0.10 12.31
C GLY A 289 -28.87 0.45 13.74
N LEU A 290 -29.65 -0.14 14.65
CA LEU A 290 -29.64 0.25 16.07
C LEU A 290 -28.30 -0.11 16.75
N ILE A 291 -27.66 -1.21 16.35
CA ILE A 291 -26.35 -1.60 16.89
C ILE A 291 -25.26 -0.63 16.44
N HIS A 292 -25.32 -0.24 15.17
CA HIS A 292 -24.35 0.67 14.56
C HIS A 292 -24.60 2.15 14.87
N SER A 293 -25.82 2.53 15.31
CA SER A 293 -26.12 3.91 15.68
C SER A 293 -25.90 4.16 17.17
N PHE A 294 -25.59 5.39 17.51
CA PHE A 294 -25.31 5.82 18.89
C PHE A 294 -25.80 7.24 19.13
N SER A 295 -26.05 7.58 20.39
CA SER A 295 -26.28 8.94 20.86
C SER A 295 -24.98 9.59 21.33
N PRO A 296 -24.91 10.92 21.42
CA PRO A 296 -23.74 11.60 22.00
C PRO A 296 -23.40 11.13 23.42
N LYS A 297 -24.41 10.79 24.24
CA LYS A 297 -24.21 10.29 25.61
C LYS A 297 -23.52 8.92 25.61
N GLU A 298 -24.00 7.98 24.80
CA GLU A 298 -23.41 6.64 24.66
C GLU A 298 -21.95 6.73 24.20
N LEU A 299 -21.65 7.67 23.30
CA LEU A 299 -20.26 7.88 22.84
C LEU A 299 -19.41 8.54 23.91
N ALA A 300 -19.95 9.48 24.69
CA ALA A 300 -19.23 10.11 25.81
C ALA A 300 -18.80 9.08 26.86
N GLU A 301 -19.68 8.15 27.20
CA GLU A 301 -19.38 7.03 28.10
C GLU A 301 -18.30 6.10 27.52
N ALA A 302 -18.44 5.71 26.24
CA ALA A 302 -17.51 4.80 25.58
C ALA A 302 -16.11 5.40 25.38
N ALA A 303 -16.00 6.69 25.04
CA ALA A 303 -14.75 7.38 24.79
C ALA A 303 -14.15 8.02 26.07
N THR A 304 -14.93 8.10 27.16
CA THR A 304 -14.55 8.77 28.42
C THR A 304 -14.14 10.24 28.20
N LEU A 305 -14.91 10.96 27.37
CA LEU A 305 -14.69 12.35 27.00
C LEU A 305 -15.92 13.22 27.31
N PRO A 306 -15.74 14.53 27.59
CA PRO A 306 -16.83 15.48 27.80
C PRO A 306 -17.79 15.54 26.62
N ILE A 307 -19.08 15.74 26.92
CA ILE A 307 -20.16 15.74 25.91
C ILE A 307 -20.01 16.89 24.89
N GLU A 308 -19.43 18.01 25.30
CA GLU A 308 -19.18 19.16 24.43
C GLU A 308 -18.17 18.82 23.31
N ILE A 309 -17.13 18.07 23.64
CA ILE A 309 -16.14 17.58 22.68
C ILE A 309 -16.81 16.63 21.68
N ILE A 310 -17.67 15.73 22.20
CA ILE A 310 -18.43 14.79 21.36
C ILE A 310 -19.31 15.54 20.36
N LYS A 311 -20.08 16.52 20.83
CA LYS A 311 -20.96 17.32 19.97
C LYS A 311 -20.18 18.11 18.91
N SER A 312 -19.05 18.69 19.28
CA SER A 312 -18.18 19.40 18.34
C SER A 312 -17.64 18.48 17.26
N PHE A 313 -17.16 17.29 17.63
CA PHE A 313 -16.66 16.30 16.70
C PHE A 313 -17.78 15.80 15.74
N LEU A 314 -18.91 15.40 16.30
CA LEU A 314 -20.06 14.93 15.52
C LEU A 314 -20.56 16.00 14.54
N ASN A 315 -20.64 17.26 14.95
CA ASN A 315 -21.04 18.36 14.06
C ASN A 315 -20.11 18.54 12.86
N ILE A 316 -18.81 18.28 13.04
CA ILE A 316 -17.80 18.43 11.98
C ILE A 316 -17.83 17.26 11.01
N PHE A 317 -18.05 16.03 11.48
CA PHE A 317 -17.90 14.82 10.69
C PHE A 317 -19.23 14.19 10.23
N SER A 318 -20.40 14.81 10.51
CA SER A 318 -21.68 14.21 10.14
C SER A 318 -22.41 14.95 9.01
N LEU A 319 -23.23 14.18 8.30
CA LEU A 319 -24.19 14.62 7.29
C LEU A 319 -25.62 14.19 7.69
N SER A 320 -26.60 15.03 7.40
CA SER A 320 -28.03 14.75 7.66
C SER A 320 -28.72 14.18 6.42
N PHE A 321 -29.76 13.40 6.63
CA PHE A 321 -30.63 12.97 5.53
C PHE A 321 -31.31 14.19 4.88
N GLY A 322 -31.44 14.16 3.55
CA GLY A 322 -31.94 15.28 2.77
C GLY A 322 -30.96 16.43 2.58
N SER A 323 -29.68 16.29 2.97
CA SER A 323 -28.67 17.35 2.85
C SER A 323 -27.84 17.30 1.56
N ILE A 324 -28.04 16.31 0.72
CA ILE A 324 -27.29 16.11 -0.52
C ILE A 324 -28.11 16.57 -1.70
N ASP A 325 -27.77 17.74 -2.25
CA ASP A 325 -28.43 18.29 -3.45
C ASP A 325 -27.80 17.82 -4.76
N ALA A 326 -26.53 17.36 -4.72
CA ALA A 326 -25.82 16.93 -5.91
C ALA A 326 -26.33 15.57 -6.43
N ASP A 327 -26.36 15.44 -7.76
CA ASP A 327 -26.71 14.16 -8.40
C ASP A 327 -25.49 13.21 -8.39
N PHE A 328 -25.57 12.17 -7.55
CA PHE A 328 -24.60 11.09 -7.46
C PHE A 328 -25.12 9.79 -8.11
N CYS A 329 -26.02 9.86 -9.07
CA CYS A 329 -26.48 8.66 -9.79
C CYS A 329 -25.29 7.89 -10.39
N ILE A 330 -24.31 8.60 -10.95
CA ILE A 330 -23.02 8.01 -11.35
C ILE A 330 -22.08 8.09 -10.15
N PRO A 331 -21.49 6.95 -9.72
CA PRO A 331 -20.47 6.96 -8.67
C PRO A 331 -19.35 7.95 -8.94
N ALA A 332 -19.11 8.87 -8.01
CA ALA A 332 -18.17 9.96 -8.17
C ALA A 332 -16.87 9.74 -7.38
N PRO A 333 -15.70 10.08 -7.96
CA PRO A 333 -14.41 9.94 -7.25
C PRO A 333 -14.25 10.90 -6.08
N ILE A 334 -15.02 11.99 -6.02
CA ILE A 334 -15.06 12.96 -4.92
C ILE A 334 -16.50 13.19 -4.50
N HIS A 335 -16.75 13.05 -3.21
CA HIS A 335 -18.08 13.24 -2.60
C HIS A 335 -17.95 13.58 -1.10
N PRO A 336 -18.99 14.14 -0.45
CA PRO A 336 -18.92 14.62 0.92
C PRO A 336 -18.55 13.54 1.97
N LEU A 337 -18.93 12.28 1.77
CA LEU A 337 -18.63 11.20 2.72
C LEU A 337 -17.12 10.91 2.87
N LYS A 338 -16.26 11.38 1.94
CA LYS A 338 -14.79 11.27 2.10
C LYS A 338 -14.24 12.13 3.23
N THR A 339 -14.99 13.17 3.64
CA THR A 339 -14.59 14.08 4.72
C THR A 339 -15.59 14.10 5.88
N GLN A 340 -16.82 13.66 5.65
CA GLN A 340 -17.91 13.62 6.65
C GLN A 340 -18.65 12.26 6.61
N PRO A 341 -18.02 11.16 7.04
CA PRO A 341 -18.57 9.82 6.89
C PRO A 341 -19.59 9.40 7.96
N ILE A 342 -19.88 10.23 8.96
CA ILE A 342 -20.92 9.98 9.94
C ILE A 342 -22.25 10.48 9.38
N ILE A 343 -23.34 9.73 9.62
CA ILE A 343 -24.69 10.12 9.23
C ILE A 343 -25.54 10.37 10.48
N TYR A 344 -26.44 11.35 10.39
CA TYR A 344 -27.25 11.84 11.52
C TYR A 344 -28.74 11.84 11.20
N HIS A 345 -29.53 11.36 12.14
CA HIS A 345 -30.98 11.51 12.16
C HIS A 345 -31.50 11.41 13.60
N ASP A 346 -32.35 12.36 14.00
CA ASP A 346 -33.11 12.34 15.24
C ASP A 346 -32.27 11.97 16.49
N GLU A 347 -31.26 12.79 16.78
CA GLU A 347 -30.32 12.62 17.90
C GLU A 347 -29.45 11.33 17.86
N ARG A 348 -29.58 10.55 16.81
CA ARG A 348 -28.75 9.36 16.59
C ARG A 348 -27.78 9.55 15.44
N TYR A 349 -26.58 9.06 15.67
CA TYR A 349 -25.47 9.10 14.73
C TYR A 349 -25.07 7.68 14.35
N MET A 350 -24.63 7.48 13.13
CA MET A 350 -24.13 6.20 12.66
C MET A 350 -22.87 6.40 11.83
N CYS A 351 -21.84 5.62 12.11
CA CYS A 351 -20.65 5.54 11.30
C CYS A 351 -20.66 4.21 10.53
N PRO A 352 -20.84 4.21 9.21
CA PRO A 352 -20.91 2.97 8.43
C PRO A 352 -19.61 2.16 8.45
N SER A 353 -18.45 2.84 8.58
CA SER A 353 -17.15 2.20 8.68
C SER A 353 -16.19 3.10 9.47
N PHE A 354 -15.48 2.51 10.43
CA PHE A 354 -14.53 3.22 11.29
C PHE A 354 -13.26 3.60 10.54
N SER A 355 -12.86 2.79 9.57
CA SER A 355 -11.74 3.07 8.70
C SER A 355 -11.99 4.32 7.86
N LEU A 356 -13.21 4.47 7.31
CA LEU A 356 -13.59 5.69 6.56
C LEU A 356 -13.51 6.94 7.44
N LEU A 357 -13.91 6.83 8.71
CA LEU A 357 -13.84 7.96 9.64
C LEU A 357 -12.40 8.33 9.98
N LEU A 358 -11.54 7.34 10.23
CA LEU A 358 -10.12 7.59 10.50
C LEU A 358 -9.43 8.27 9.30
N TRP A 359 -9.73 7.84 8.08
CA TRP A 359 -9.19 8.45 6.86
C TRP A 359 -9.75 9.85 6.58
N ALA A 360 -10.95 10.14 7.05
CA ALA A 360 -11.58 11.45 6.87
C ALA A 360 -10.96 12.56 7.76
N ILE A 361 -10.28 12.21 8.85
CA ILE A 361 -9.77 13.21 9.82
C ILE A 361 -8.86 14.23 9.14
N LYS A 362 -7.77 13.77 8.49
CA LYS A 362 -6.81 14.68 7.85
C LYS A 362 -7.45 15.57 6.78
N PRO A 363 -8.13 15.06 5.75
CA PRO A 363 -8.73 15.90 4.72
C PRO A 363 -9.79 16.83 5.28
N ARG A 364 -10.57 16.43 6.29
CA ARG A 364 -11.57 17.30 6.90
C ARG A 364 -10.93 18.44 7.69
N LEU A 365 -9.92 18.18 8.49
CA LEU A 365 -9.19 19.22 9.19
C LEU A 365 -8.48 20.17 8.22
N GLU A 366 -7.88 19.65 7.14
CA GLU A 366 -7.28 20.48 6.08
C GLU A 366 -8.32 21.39 5.39
N GLU A 367 -9.53 20.89 5.10
CA GLU A 367 -10.63 21.72 4.57
C GLU A 367 -10.96 22.88 5.50
N ILE A 368 -11.02 22.64 6.82
CA ILE A 368 -11.38 23.66 7.81
C ILE A 368 -10.29 24.73 7.92
N ILE A 369 -9.02 24.32 7.92
CA ILE A 369 -7.90 25.26 8.13
C ILE A 369 -7.39 25.90 6.84
N LYS A 370 -7.79 25.42 5.66
CA LYS A 370 -7.25 25.84 4.36
C LYS A 370 -7.38 27.34 4.07
N ASN A 371 -8.47 27.94 4.50
CA ASN A 371 -8.74 29.38 4.30
C ASN A 371 -8.37 30.22 5.52
N ASP A 372 -7.62 29.65 6.46
CA ASP A 372 -7.22 30.25 7.71
C ASP A 372 -5.72 30.65 7.70
N SER A 373 -5.35 31.59 8.57
CA SER A 373 -3.94 31.94 8.81
C SER A 373 -3.11 30.74 9.29
N LEU A 374 -3.76 29.72 9.88
CA LEU A 374 -3.15 28.46 10.29
C LEU A 374 -2.60 27.64 9.14
N TRP A 375 -3.09 27.82 7.92
CA TRP A 375 -2.65 27.02 6.78
C TRP A 375 -1.14 27.11 6.54
N LYS A 376 -0.57 28.31 6.63
CA LYS A 376 0.89 28.52 6.50
C LYS A 376 1.69 27.78 7.56
N SER A 377 1.22 27.82 8.80
CA SER A 377 1.85 27.07 9.89
C SER A 377 1.76 25.58 9.69
N TYR A 378 0.60 25.10 9.27
CA TYR A 378 0.38 23.69 8.94
C TYR A 378 1.24 23.22 7.77
N GLU A 379 1.37 23.99 6.69
CA GLU A 379 2.26 23.66 5.56
C GLU A 379 3.70 23.48 6.01
N LYS A 380 4.19 24.34 6.90
CA LYS A 380 5.53 24.21 7.48
C LYS A 380 5.68 22.94 8.32
N VAL A 381 4.70 22.66 9.19
CA VAL A 381 4.68 21.43 10.01
C VAL A 381 4.68 20.20 9.12
N ARG A 382 3.82 20.19 8.10
CA ARG A 382 3.67 19.09 7.15
C ARG A 382 4.94 18.83 6.34
N LYS A 383 5.64 19.90 5.89
CA LYS A 383 6.94 19.80 5.22
C LYS A 383 7.97 19.18 6.16
N ASN A 384 8.17 19.77 7.33
CA ASN A 384 9.17 19.31 8.31
C ASN A 384 8.91 17.85 8.74
N TYR A 385 7.65 17.49 9.00
CA TYR A 385 7.28 16.11 9.35
C TYR A 385 7.70 15.11 8.27
N LEU A 386 7.42 15.41 7.00
CA LEU A 386 7.77 14.51 5.92
C LEU A 386 9.28 14.32 5.80
N GLU A 387 10.04 15.40 5.87
CA GLU A 387 11.50 15.36 5.82
C GLU A 387 12.09 14.57 6.99
N ASP A 388 11.68 14.91 8.23
CA ASP A 388 12.19 14.26 9.44
C ASP A 388 11.84 12.77 9.48
N GLU A 389 10.60 12.40 9.20
CA GLU A 389 10.17 11.01 9.25
C GLU A 389 10.80 10.18 8.11
N SER A 390 10.98 10.76 6.92
CA SER A 390 11.65 10.08 5.81
C SER A 390 13.10 9.75 6.13
N LEU A 391 13.84 10.72 6.64
CA LEU A 391 15.23 10.53 7.04
C LEU A 391 15.37 9.56 8.21
N LYS A 392 14.48 9.63 9.18
CA LYS A 392 14.42 8.70 10.31
C LYS A 392 14.15 7.26 9.88
N LEU A 393 13.17 7.03 9.01
CA LEU A 393 12.84 5.69 8.49
C LEU A 393 14.03 5.07 7.75
N LEU A 394 14.65 5.82 6.85
CA LEU A 394 15.84 5.37 6.12
C LEU A 394 17.03 5.16 7.07
N GLY A 395 17.24 6.05 8.03
CA GLY A 395 18.29 5.93 9.04
C GLY A 395 18.14 4.73 9.98
N ASN A 396 16.92 4.33 10.28
CA ASN A 396 16.66 3.13 11.08
C ASN A 396 17.09 1.84 10.35
N VAL A 397 17.03 1.82 9.02
CA VAL A 397 17.55 0.72 8.19
C VAL A 397 19.05 0.85 8.02
N LEU A 398 19.55 2.04 7.70
CA LEU A 398 20.95 2.33 7.37
C LEU A 398 21.70 2.83 8.62
N LYS A 399 21.78 2.02 9.67
CA LYS A 399 22.22 2.40 11.02
C LYS A 399 23.56 3.16 11.12
N GLU A 400 24.48 2.91 10.22
CA GLU A 400 25.80 3.57 10.22
C GLU A 400 25.89 4.72 9.21
N ALA A 401 24.77 5.07 8.57
CA ALA A 401 24.74 6.16 7.62
C ALA A 401 24.95 7.53 8.27
N LYS A 402 25.64 8.41 7.58
CA LYS A 402 25.66 9.83 7.92
C LYS A 402 24.46 10.50 7.26
N ILE A 403 23.61 11.14 8.05
CA ILE A 403 22.35 11.73 7.61
C ILE A 403 22.41 13.23 7.83
N TYR A 404 22.09 13.98 6.80
CA TYR A 404 22.07 15.43 6.81
C TYR A 404 20.73 15.94 6.28
N LYS A 405 20.22 17.02 6.86
CA LYS A 405 18.95 17.67 6.52
C LYS A 405 19.18 19.13 6.13
N ASN A 406 18.38 19.64 5.18
CA ASN A 406 18.37 21.04 4.77
C ASN A 406 19.76 21.57 4.38
N LEU A 407 20.40 20.93 3.41
CA LEU A 407 21.73 21.26 2.94
C LEU A 407 21.65 22.40 1.93
N LYS A 408 22.30 23.53 2.21
CA LYS A 408 22.35 24.66 1.28
C LYS A 408 23.64 24.61 0.47
N TYR A 409 23.57 24.96 -0.80
CA TYR A 409 24.69 25.07 -1.69
C TYR A 409 24.48 26.16 -2.72
N LYS A 410 25.56 26.62 -3.34
CA LYS A 410 25.57 27.76 -4.27
C LYS A 410 26.04 27.31 -5.64
N LEU A 411 25.36 27.78 -6.67
CA LEU A 411 25.77 27.64 -8.05
C LEU A 411 25.89 29.02 -8.72
N GLU A 412 26.91 29.18 -9.51
CA GLU A 412 27.04 30.35 -10.38
C GLU A 412 26.30 30.07 -11.71
N LYS A 413 25.33 30.92 -12.02
CA LYS A 413 24.60 30.89 -13.27
C LYS A 413 24.49 32.32 -13.81
N ASP A 414 24.90 32.52 -15.08
CA ASP A 414 24.82 33.82 -15.75
C ASP A 414 25.45 34.98 -14.92
N SER A 415 26.62 34.71 -14.30
CA SER A 415 27.31 35.64 -13.39
C SER A 415 26.58 36.01 -12.11
N GLN A 416 25.55 35.24 -11.73
CA GLN A 416 24.84 35.37 -10.47
C GLN A 416 24.97 34.13 -9.60
N THR A 417 25.22 34.34 -8.32
CA THR A 417 25.25 33.25 -7.34
C THR A 417 23.82 32.94 -6.86
N ILE A 418 23.33 31.76 -7.18
CA ILE A 418 21.99 31.32 -6.78
C ILE A 418 22.13 30.29 -5.65
N ASN A 419 21.35 30.51 -4.58
CA ASN A 419 21.28 29.58 -3.46
C ASN A 419 20.26 28.47 -3.74
N PHE A 420 20.66 27.24 -3.50
CA PHE A 420 19.80 26.06 -3.57
C PHE A 420 19.79 25.30 -2.25
N GLU A 421 18.78 24.46 -2.07
CA GLU A 421 18.63 23.60 -0.90
C GLU A 421 18.35 22.17 -1.38
N LEU A 422 18.92 21.19 -0.67
CA LEU A 422 18.61 19.77 -0.77
C LEU A 422 17.94 19.37 0.55
N ASP A 423 16.73 18.78 0.51
CA ASP A 423 15.97 18.46 1.71
C ASP A 423 16.69 17.41 2.57
N GLY A 424 17.35 16.40 1.95
CA GLY A 424 18.09 15.38 2.66
C GLY A 424 19.22 14.74 1.88
N LEU A 425 20.31 14.43 2.59
CA LEU A 425 21.44 13.64 2.07
C LEU A 425 21.76 12.51 3.04
N ILE A 426 21.83 11.28 2.51
CA ILE A 426 22.32 10.11 3.24
C ILE A 426 23.60 9.62 2.58
N ILE A 427 24.66 9.49 3.38
CA ILE A 427 25.94 8.90 2.99
C ILE A 427 26.06 7.54 3.66
N PHE A 428 26.08 6.48 2.86
CA PHE A 428 26.15 5.12 3.35
C PHE A 428 27.14 4.28 2.52
N ASP A 429 28.26 3.86 3.15
CA ASP A 429 29.39 3.22 2.50
C ASP A 429 29.85 4.04 1.25
N ASN A 430 29.80 3.47 0.06
CA ASN A 430 30.16 4.11 -1.21
C ASN A 430 28.94 4.67 -1.98
N THR A 431 27.83 4.92 -1.28
CA THR A 431 26.55 5.32 -1.87
C THR A 431 26.06 6.64 -1.33
N LEU A 432 25.59 7.51 -2.21
CA LEU A 432 24.83 8.72 -1.88
C LEU A 432 23.33 8.52 -2.16
N MET A 433 22.49 9.02 -1.26
CA MET A 433 21.05 9.17 -1.50
C MET A 433 20.68 10.64 -1.38
N LEU A 434 20.22 11.23 -2.46
CA LEU A 434 19.73 12.61 -2.53
C LEU A 434 18.22 12.57 -2.46
N ILE A 435 17.66 13.23 -1.44
CA ILE A 435 16.25 13.09 -1.06
C ILE A 435 15.57 14.44 -1.19
N GLU A 436 14.48 14.47 -1.91
CA GLU A 436 13.55 15.60 -2.04
C GLU A 436 12.16 15.19 -1.58
N CYS A 437 11.54 16.02 -0.76
CA CYS A 437 10.27 15.77 -0.11
C CYS A 437 9.17 16.71 -0.59
N LYS A 438 8.02 16.19 -0.97
CA LYS A 438 6.86 16.98 -1.38
C LYS A 438 5.63 16.62 -0.55
N ALA A 439 5.30 17.48 0.41
CA ALA A 439 4.18 17.25 1.33
C ALA A 439 2.80 17.56 0.72
N GLY A 440 2.73 18.08 -0.52
CA GLY A 440 1.49 18.29 -1.25
C GLY A 440 0.83 17.00 -1.73
N GLY A 441 -0.38 17.14 -2.26
CA GLY A 441 -1.14 16.03 -2.88
C GLY A 441 -1.81 16.49 -4.17
N LEU A 442 -2.50 15.56 -4.85
CA LEU A 442 -3.27 15.87 -6.05
C LEU A 442 -4.41 16.86 -5.72
N SER A 443 -4.57 17.86 -6.58
CA SER A 443 -5.70 18.79 -6.47
C SER A 443 -7.03 18.10 -6.75
N SER A 444 -8.13 18.63 -6.20
CA SER A 444 -9.48 18.09 -6.46
C SER A 444 -9.83 17.96 -7.95
N PRO A 445 -9.47 18.91 -8.84
CA PRO A 445 -9.67 18.71 -10.28
C PRO A 445 -8.84 17.56 -10.86
N ALA A 446 -7.59 17.35 -10.41
CA ALA A 446 -6.77 16.21 -10.84
C ALA A 446 -7.39 14.88 -10.38
N ARG A 447 -7.85 14.79 -9.12
CA ARG A 447 -8.56 13.60 -8.58
C ARG A 447 -9.85 13.29 -9.34
N ARG A 448 -10.53 14.31 -9.91
CA ARG A 448 -11.67 14.13 -10.82
C ARG A 448 -11.27 13.76 -12.25
N GLY A 449 -9.98 13.61 -12.51
CA GLY A 449 -9.47 13.19 -13.81
C GLY A 449 -9.25 14.34 -14.80
N GLY A 450 -9.07 15.60 -14.35
CA GLY A 450 -8.71 16.73 -15.22
C GLY A 450 -7.30 16.57 -15.77
N PRO A 451 -7.11 16.37 -17.12
CA PRO A 451 -5.82 16.00 -17.69
C PRO A 451 -4.71 17.02 -17.42
N ASP A 452 -4.96 18.30 -17.70
CA ASP A 452 -3.99 19.38 -17.48
C ASP A 452 -3.60 19.55 -16.01
N ARG A 453 -4.54 19.24 -15.11
CA ARG A 453 -4.30 19.30 -13.67
C ARG A 453 -3.46 18.14 -13.19
N ILE A 454 -3.68 16.95 -13.73
CA ILE A 454 -2.84 15.77 -13.46
C ILE A 454 -1.39 16.08 -13.85
N VAL A 455 -1.16 16.56 -15.08
CA VAL A 455 0.19 16.90 -15.56
C VAL A 455 0.84 17.97 -14.70
N ARG A 456 0.11 19.04 -14.35
CA ARG A 456 0.61 20.13 -13.51
C ARG A 456 0.98 19.64 -12.10
N ASP A 457 0.10 18.85 -11.49
CA ASP A 457 0.35 18.33 -10.14
C ASP A 457 1.53 17.35 -10.13
N LEU A 458 1.68 16.49 -11.14
CA LEU A 458 2.83 15.60 -11.28
C LEU A 458 4.14 16.36 -11.50
N LYS A 459 4.13 17.40 -12.35
CA LYS A 459 5.30 18.28 -12.50
C LYS A 459 5.71 18.85 -11.16
N LYS A 460 4.78 19.40 -10.39
CA LYS A 460 5.06 20.00 -9.08
C LYS A 460 5.50 19.00 -8.02
N LEU A 461 4.87 17.81 -7.97
CA LEU A 461 5.07 16.84 -6.88
C LEU A 461 6.25 15.89 -7.13
N ILE A 462 6.59 15.60 -8.40
CA ILE A 462 7.61 14.61 -8.72
C ILE A 462 8.73 15.24 -9.57
N ALA A 463 8.40 15.88 -10.72
CA ALA A 463 9.42 16.32 -11.65
C ALA A 463 10.28 17.47 -11.10
N GLU A 464 9.67 18.47 -10.44
CA GLU A 464 10.43 19.55 -9.79
C GLU A 464 11.32 19.04 -8.65
N ALA A 465 10.85 18.09 -7.84
CA ALA A 465 11.65 17.44 -6.82
C ALA A 465 12.83 16.69 -7.45
N HIS A 466 12.56 15.93 -8.49
CA HIS A 466 13.61 15.20 -9.21
C HIS A 466 14.64 16.15 -9.83
N ALA A 467 14.21 17.22 -10.48
CA ALA A 467 15.11 18.25 -11.03
C ALA A 467 15.98 18.92 -9.93
N GLN A 468 15.45 19.10 -8.71
CA GLN A 468 16.22 19.56 -7.56
C GLN A 468 17.31 18.55 -7.17
N ALA A 469 16.95 17.27 -7.09
CA ALA A 469 17.90 16.19 -6.78
C ALA A 469 18.97 16.01 -7.88
N ILE A 470 18.59 16.09 -9.16
CA ILE A 470 19.52 16.08 -10.30
C ILE A 470 20.51 17.24 -10.18
N ARG A 471 20.04 18.45 -9.90
CA ARG A 471 20.89 19.63 -9.72
C ARG A 471 21.92 19.41 -8.62
N ALA A 472 21.52 18.87 -7.49
CA ALA A 472 22.43 18.55 -6.39
C ALA A 472 23.44 17.45 -6.80
N ARG A 473 23.02 16.42 -7.53
CA ARG A 473 23.91 15.39 -8.08
C ARG A 473 24.94 15.99 -9.03
N ASN A 474 24.50 16.82 -9.97
CA ASN A 474 25.40 17.48 -10.93
C ASN A 474 26.38 18.40 -10.20
N TYR A 475 25.92 19.16 -9.19
CA TYR A 475 26.80 19.98 -8.36
C TYR A 475 27.89 19.12 -7.69
N ILE A 476 27.55 17.98 -7.13
CA ILE A 476 28.53 17.06 -6.52
C ILE A 476 29.50 16.51 -7.56
N SER A 477 29.02 16.12 -8.75
CA SER A 477 29.86 15.47 -9.75
C SER A 477 30.76 16.44 -10.51
N GLU A 478 30.30 17.67 -10.78
CA GLU A 478 30.98 18.65 -11.63
C GLU A 478 31.91 19.59 -10.83
N THR A 479 31.58 19.87 -9.57
CA THR A 479 32.39 20.74 -8.71
C THR A 479 33.65 19.99 -8.21
N SER A 480 34.79 20.64 -8.17
CA SER A 480 36.04 20.06 -7.64
C SER A 480 35.95 19.70 -6.18
N GLU A 481 35.44 20.61 -5.37
CA GLU A 481 35.17 20.45 -3.95
C GLU A 481 33.73 20.87 -3.65
N PRO A 482 32.73 19.99 -3.77
CA PRO A 482 31.36 20.32 -3.49
C PRO A 482 31.13 20.55 -1.98
N ILE A 483 30.64 21.74 -1.65
CA ILE A 483 30.49 22.25 -0.30
C ILE A 483 29.02 22.49 -0.01
N PHE A 484 28.54 21.97 1.11
CA PHE A 484 27.19 22.20 1.63
C PHE A 484 27.25 22.88 2.99
N GLU A 485 26.44 23.91 3.17
CA GLU A 485 26.20 24.54 4.47
C GLU A 485 25.03 23.82 5.17
N LEU A 486 25.27 23.34 6.38
CA LEU A 486 24.27 22.67 7.21
C LEU A 486 23.44 23.69 8.00
N SER A 487 22.28 23.26 8.54
CA SER A 487 21.40 24.13 9.30
C SER A 487 22.02 24.69 10.59
N ASP A 488 23.07 24.05 11.12
CA ASP A 488 23.85 24.53 12.29
C ASP A 488 25.06 25.40 11.89
N GLY A 489 25.16 25.79 10.63
CA GLY A 489 26.25 26.59 10.08
C GLY A 489 27.56 25.85 9.80
N LYS A 490 27.62 24.53 10.07
CA LYS A 490 28.80 23.73 9.73
C LYS A 490 28.87 23.49 8.23
N ILE A 491 30.09 23.27 7.77
CA ILE A 491 30.40 22.98 6.37
C ILE A 491 30.62 21.47 6.20
N LEU A 492 29.92 20.89 5.21
CA LEU A 492 30.14 19.54 4.76
C LEU A 492 30.77 19.56 3.38
N THR A 493 31.97 19.01 3.23
CA THR A 493 32.63 18.79 1.93
C THR A 493 32.43 17.33 1.52
N ILE A 494 32.05 17.09 0.27
CA ILE A 494 31.83 15.75 -0.29
C ILE A 494 33.04 15.36 -1.15
N ASP A 495 33.75 14.33 -0.72
CA ASP A 495 34.79 13.69 -1.54
C ASP A 495 34.12 12.71 -2.53
N LYS A 496 33.84 13.21 -3.73
CA LYS A 496 33.14 12.45 -4.78
C LYS A 496 33.83 11.16 -5.21
N SER A 497 35.17 11.06 -5.02
CA SER A 497 35.91 9.85 -5.39
C SER A 497 35.58 8.62 -4.58
N LYS A 498 34.92 8.82 -3.41
CA LYS A 498 34.49 7.73 -2.51
C LYS A 498 33.17 7.09 -2.91
N PHE A 499 32.42 7.72 -3.82
CA PHE A 499 31.06 7.29 -4.13
C PHE A 499 30.95 6.70 -5.53
N LYS A 500 30.38 5.50 -5.62
CA LYS A 500 30.14 4.77 -6.86
C LYS A 500 28.71 4.80 -7.32
N SER A 501 27.78 5.01 -6.39
CA SER A 501 26.34 5.02 -6.66
C SER A 501 25.68 6.25 -6.07
N THR A 502 24.76 6.84 -6.82
CA THR A 502 23.90 7.93 -6.34
C THR A 502 22.45 7.61 -6.67
N PHE A 503 21.61 7.57 -5.65
CA PHE A 503 20.17 7.39 -5.79
C PHE A 503 19.45 8.72 -5.60
N LEU A 504 18.48 8.99 -6.49
CA LEU A 504 17.61 10.15 -6.41
C LEU A 504 16.24 9.68 -5.91
N LEU A 505 15.82 10.17 -4.75
CA LEU A 505 14.59 9.78 -4.09
C LEU A 505 13.63 10.97 -4.04
N THR A 506 12.40 10.76 -4.49
CA THR A 506 11.30 11.71 -4.31
C THR A 506 10.28 11.10 -3.37
N ILE A 507 10.13 11.69 -2.18
CA ILE A 507 9.21 11.17 -1.16
C ILE A 507 8.01 12.09 -1.05
N THR A 508 6.80 11.52 -1.15
CA THR A 508 5.54 12.27 -1.05
C THR A 508 4.79 11.91 0.23
N LEU A 509 4.10 12.88 0.81
CA LEU A 509 3.25 12.62 1.98
C LEU A 509 2.00 11.82 1.59
N GLU A 510 1.39 12.15 0.46
CA GLU A 510 0.20 11.47 -0.04
C GLU A 510 0.54 10.45 -1.12
N PRO A 511 -0.21 9.33 -1.18
CA PRO A 511 -0.01 8.32 -2.21
C PRO A 511 -0.29 8.87 -3.62
N LEU A 512 0.68 8.71 -4.52
CA LEU A 512 0.55 8.97 -5.96
C LEU A 512 0.55 7.65 -6.77
N ASN A 513 -0.06 6.61 -6.21
CA ASN A 513 0.03 5.23 -6.71
C ASN A 513 -0.57 5.02 -8.11
N ALA A 514 -1.35 5.96 -8.66
CA ALA A 514 -1.76 5.90 -10.06
C ALA A 514 -0.57 6.11 -11.02
N PHE A 515 0.54 6.69 -10.52
CA PHE A 515 1.65 7.18 -11.32
C PHE A 515 2.99 6.54 -10.92
N THR A 516 3.34 6.58 -9.63
CA THR A 516 4.68 6.20 -9.12
C THR A 516 5.09 4.75 -9.42
N PRO A 517 4.20 3.75 -9.43
CA PRO A 517 4.59 2.38 -9.76
C PRO A 517 4.97 2.15 -11.23
N ALA A 518 4.56 3.06 -12.14
CA ALA A 518 4.84 2.99 -13.57
C ALA A 518 5.27 4.37 -14.11
N LEU A 519 6.22 4.99 -13.42
CA LEU A 519 6.64 6.37 -13.70
C LEU A 519 7.19 6.56 -15.12
N TYR A 520 7.78 5.51 -15.71
CA TYR A 520 8.26 5.52 -17.09
C TYR A 520 7.16 5.88 -18.11
N LYS A 521 5.89 5.58 -17.84
CA LYS A 521 4.75 5.95 -18.71
C LYS A 521 4.48 7.45 -18.74
N THR A 522 5.04 8.22 -17.83
CA THR A 522 4.89 9.69 -17.82
C THR A 522 5.93 10.41 -18.66
N LYS A 523 6.95 9.71 -19.18
CA LYS A 523 8.00 10.30 -20.05
C LYS A 523 7.38 10.90 -21.31
N GLU A 524 6.45 10.20 -21.95
CA GLU A 524 5.77 10.66 -23.18
C GLU A 524 4.95 11.94 -23.00
N LEU A 525 4.66 12.31 -21.76
CA LEU A 525 3.92 13.54 -21.43
C LEU A 525 4.83 14.78 -21.28
N GLY A 526 6.14 14.64 -21.47
CA GLY A 526 7.09 15.73 -21.28
C GLY A 526 7.09 16.28 -19.85
N ILE A 527 6.84 15.41 -18.87
CA ILE A 527 6.83 15.77 -17.44
C ILE A 527 8.26 15.88 -16.93
N PHE A 528 9.17 15.01 -17.39
CA PHE A 528 10.58 14.99 -17.07
C PHE A 528 11.42 15.55 -18.24
N GLU A 529 12.44 16.31 -17.92
CA GLU A 529 13.40 16.83 -18.89
C GLU A 529 14.43 15.76 -19.30
N ASP A 530 14.81 14.92 -18.35
CA ASP A 530 15.76 13.84 -18.51
C ASP A 530 15.10 12.46 -18.62
N ASN A 531 15.83 11.50 -19.21
CA ASN A 531 15.44 10.09 -19.24
C ASN A 531 15.63 9.37 -17.89
N ASP A 532 16.38 9.97 -16.98
CA ASP A 532 16.59 9.48 -15.61
C ASP A 532 15.29 9.69 -14.80
N LEU A 533 14.89 8.71 -14.04
CA LEU A 533 13.67 8.76 -13.23
C LEU A 533 14.01 8.51 -11.76
N PRO A 534 13.39 9.24 -10.82
CA PRO A 534 13.61 8.99 -9.40
C PRO A 534 12.97 7.68 -8.94
N TRP A 535 13.42 7.19 -7.80
CA TRP A 535 12.52 6.36 -7.00
C TRP A 535 11.51 7.28 -6.30
N ALA A 536 10.28 7.28 -6.79
CA ALA A 536 9.20 8.07 -6.22
C ALA A 536 8.29 7.18 -5.36
N VAL A 537 8.18 7.49 -4.07
CA VAL A 537 7.46 6.68 -3.09
C VAL A 537 6.69 7.55 -2.10
N CYS A 538 5.52 7.11 -1.64
CA CYS A 538 4.84 7.81 -0.55
C CYS A 538 5.38 7.37 0.82
N LEU A 539 5.21 8.24 1.83
CA LEU A 539 5.68 8.00 3.19
C LEU A 539 5.15 6.70 3.79
N PHE A 540 3.90 6.33 3.50
CA PHE A 540 3.29 5.11 4.02
C PHE A 540 3.93 3.84 3.44
N ASP A 541 4.19 3.82 2.14
CA ASP A 541 4.87 2.70 1.49
C ASP A 541 6.34 2.62 1.92
N LEU A 542 7.02 3.78 2.02
CA LEU A 542 8.39 3.86 2.54
C LEU A 542 8.49 3.27 3.95
N ARG A 543 7.53 3.58 4.83
CA ARG A 543 7.49 3.05 6.20
C ARG A 543 7.39 1.53 6.18
N VAL A 544 6.47 0.96 5.41
CA VAL A 544 6.31 -0.49 5.27
C VAL A 544 7.60 -1.15 4.74
N ILE A 545 8.20 -0.55 3.71
CA ILE A 545 9.46 -1.07 3.14
C ILE A 545 10.55 -1.06 4.20
N CYS A 546 10.77 0.06 4.91
CA CYS A 546 11.79 0.18 5.94
C CYS A 546 11.56 -0.78 7.14
N GLU A 547 10.30 -1.02 7.54
CA GLU A 547 9.97 -1.96 8.61
C GLU A 547 10.21 -3.42 8.22
N LEU A 548 10.06 -3.76 6.95
CA LEU A 548 10.17 -5.13 6.45
C LEU A 548 11.56 -5.50 5.94
N ILE A 549 12.40 -4.55 5.60
CA ILE A 549 13.82 -4.79 5.25
C ILE A 549 14.53 -5.50 6.42
N ASP A 550 15.30 -6.53 6.12
CA ASP A 550 16.01 -7.32 7.13
C ASP A 550 17.42 -6.78 7.43
N PHE A 551 18.08 -6.15 6.44
CA PHE A 551 19.46 -5.65 6.56
C PHE A 551 19.75 -4.51 5.56
N PRO A 552 20.72 -3.61 5.83
CA PRO A 552 20.98 -2.39 5.05
C PRO A 552 21.18 -2.59 3.56
N SER A 553 22.05 -3.53 3.16
CA SER A 553 22.32 -3.78 1.74
C SER A 553 21.11 -4.29 0.95
N GLN A 554 20.11 -4.86 1.63
CA GLN A 554 18.86 -5.26 0.99
C GLN A 554 18.07 -4.05 0.47
N LEU A 555 18.07 -2.92 1.21
CA LEU A 555 17.44 -1.68 0.74
C LEU A 555 18.12 -1.16 -0.52
N ILE A 556 19.46 -1.14 -0.52
CA ILE A 556 20.25 -0.68 -1.68
C ILE A 556 19.99 -1.58 -2.90
N HIS A 557 19.97 -2.90 -2.69
CA HIS A 557 19.65 -3.85 -3.74
C HIS A 557 18.21 -3.68 -4.27
N TYR A 558 17.23 -3.47 -3.37
CA TYR A 558 15.87 -3.16 -3.77
C TYR A 558 15.82 -1.92 -4.67
N LEU A 559 16.46 -0.82 -4.25
CA LEU A 559 16.48 0.43 -5.02
C LEU A 559 17.10 0.22 -6.42
N LYS A 560 18.21 -0.49 -6.53
CA LYS A 560 18.82 -0.83 -7.83
C LYS A 560 17.85 -1.60 -8.72
N ARG A 561 17.25 -2.66 -8.19
CA ARG A 561 16.30 -3.52 -8.94
C ARG A 561 15.02 -2.75 -9.30
N ARG A 562 14.53 -1.90 -8.41
CA ARG A 562 13.33 -1.09 -8.63
C ARG A 562 13.52 -0.01 -9.71
N LEU A 563 14.65 0.68 -9.71
CA LEU A 563 14.97 1.64 -10.75
C LEU A 563 15.17 0.96 -12.12
N ARG A 564 15.75 -0.23 -12.13
CA ARG A 564 15.88 -1.02 -13.34
C ARG A 564 14.53 -1.33 -14.03
N ILE A 565 13.46 -1.48 -13.27
CA ILE A 565 12.11 -1.63 -13.84
C ILE A 565 11.67 -0.39 -14.62
N ASN A 566 11.97 0.80 -14.11
CA ASN A 566 11.66 2.05 -14.80
C ASN A 566 12.46 2.20 -16.11
N GLU A 567 13.70 1.71 -16.13
CA GLU A 567 14.53 1.71 -17.33
C GLU A 567 14.02 0.72 -18.38
N LEU A 568 13.63 -0.48 -17.95
CA LEU A 568 13.10 -1.52 -18.85
C LEU A 568 11.75 -1.12 -19.45
N GLY A 569 10.89 -0.45 -18.69
CA GLY A 569 9.60 0.04 -19.15
C GLY A 569 8.59 -1.04 -19.58
N ILE A 570 8.79 -2.29 -19.16
CA ILE A 570 8.03 -3.46 -19.64
C ILE A 570 6.97 -3.98 -18.66
N ALA A 571 6.94 -3.46 -17.43
CA ALA A 571 6.05 -3.97 -16.40
C ALA A 571 5.43 -2.85 -15.56
N GLU A 572 4.20 -3.08 -15.09
CA GLU A 572 3.48 -2.17 -14.19
C GLU A 572 2.90 -2.90 -12.98
N ALA A 573 2.78 -2.21 -11.87
CA ALA A 573 2.13 -2.65 -10.64
C ALA A 573 1.02 -1.68 -10.23
N HIS A 574 0.19 -2.09 -9.28
CA HIS A 574 -0.87 -1.23 -8.74
C HIS A 574 -0.34 -0.20 -7.74
N ASP A 575 0.66 -0.59 -6.93
CA ASP A 575 1.33 0.29 -5.97
C ASP A 575 2.79 -0.15 -5.73
N GLU A 576 3.52 0.63 -4.96
CA GLU A 576 4.94 0.36 -4.67
C GLU A 576 5.12 -0.92 -3.83
N LEU A 577 4.13 -1.25 -2.99
CA LEU A 577 4.19 -2.48 -2.17
C LEU A 577 4.02 -3.75 -3.00
N ASP A 578 3.38 -3.70 -4.17
CA ASP A 578 3.38 -4.83 -5.12
C ASP A 578 4.80 -5.09 -5.67
N TRP A 579 5.55 -4.01 -6.00
CA TRP A 579 6.95 -4.14 -6.39
C TRP A 579 7.80 -4.72 -5.26
N PHE A 580 7.62 -4.20 -4.05
CA PHE A 580 8.35 -4.69 -2.89
C PHE A 580 8.02 -6.14 -2.54
N GLY A 581 6.74 -6.53 -2.58
CA GLY A 581 6.32 -7.91 -2.38
C GLY A 581 6.90 -8.87 -3.43
N GLN A 582 6.95 -8.45 -4.70
CA GLN A 582 7.59 -9.20 -5.77
C GLN A 582 9.11 -9.31 -5.54
N TYR A 583 9.75 -8.22 -5.08
CA TYR A 583 11.15 -8.23 -4.71
C TYR A 583 11.46 -9.26 -3.61
N LEU A 584 10.68 -9.29 -2.56
CA LEU A 584 10.84 -10.26 -1.47
C LEU A 584 10.67 -11.72 -1.95
N LYS A 585 9.80 -11.94 -2.93
CA LYS A 585 9.55 -13.29 -3.47
C LYS A 585 10.53 -13.73 -4.54
N GLU A 586 10.80 -12.86 -5.51
CA GLU A 586 11.43 -13.22 -6.78
C GLU A 586 12.55 -12.26 -7.22
N GLY A 587 12.83 -11.17 -6.48
CA GLY A 587 13.99 -10.30 -6.65
C GLY A 587 13.88 -9.24 -7.77
N LEU A 588 12.73 -9.05 -8.42
CA LEU A 588 12.50 -8.09 -9.53
C LEU A 588 13.36 -8.35 -10.80
N TYR A 589 13.60 -9.62 -11.17
CA TYR A 589 14.37 -10.00 -12.37
C TYR A 589 13.49 -10.07 -13.61
N PHE A 590 13.14 -8.91 -14.18
CA PHE A 590 12.28 -8.80 -15.36
C PHE A 590 13.04 -8.95 -16.69
N GLU A 591 14.36 -8.82 -16.70
CA GLU A 591 15.21 -9.03 -17.87
C GLU A 591 15.14 -10.48 -18.38
N GLU A 592 14.79 -11.41 -17.50
CA GLU A 592 14.65 -12.85 -17.82
C GLU A 592 13.28 -13.23 -18.37
N LEU A 593 12.33 -12.28 -18.43
CA LEU A 593 11.00 -12.55 -18.98
C LEU A 593 11.11 -12.83 -20.48
N PRO A 594 10.36 -13.81 -21.00
CA PRO A 594 10.36 -14.11 -22.42
C PRO A 594 9.97 -12.85 -23.22
N LYS A 595 10.74 -12.53 -24.24
CA LYS A 595 10.35 -11.55 -25.26
C LYS A 595 9.27 -12.19 -26.16
N SER A 596 8.10 -12.39 -25.59
CA SER A 596 6.99 -13.13 -26.20
C SER A 596 6.13 -12.27 -27.14
N GLY A 597 6.62 -11.14 -27.62
CA GLY A 597 5.83 -10.20 -28.45
C GLY A 597 4.71 -9.49 -27.66
N LEU A 598 4.67 -9.62 -26.35
CA LEU A 598 3.78 -8.94 -25.43
C LEU A 598 4.53 -7.77 -24.82
N ASP A 599 4.09 -6.57 -25.15
CA ASP A 599 4.84 -5.37 -24.82
C ASP A 599 4.76 -4.98 -23.34
N HIS A 600 3.81 -5.55 -22.55
CA HIS A 600 3.60 -5.15 -21.17
C HIS A 600 3.15 -6.28 -20.25
N TYR A 601 3.80 -6.37 -19.07
CA TYR A 601 3.42 -7.25 -17.96
C TYR A 601 2.74 -6.46 -16.85
N ARG A 602 1.66 -6.98 -16.29
CA ARG A 602 1.00 -6.44 -15.10
C ARG A 602 1.18 -7.39 -13.92
N LEU A 603 1.64 -6.87 -12.79
CA LEU A 603 1.72 -7.61 -11.54
C LEU A 603 0.35 -7.72 -10.90
N LEU A 604 0.05 -8.90 -10.34
CA LEU A 604 -1.16 -9.15 -9.59
C LEU A 604 -0.84 -9.40 -8.11
N SER A 605 -1.35 -8.54 -7.24
CA SER A 605 -1.46 -8.76 -5.78
C SER A 605 -0.26 -9.44 -5.10
N TYR A 606 0.88 -8.79 -5.12
CA TYR A 606 2.04 -9.22 -4.34
C TYR A 606 2.01 -8.72 -2.88
N THR A 607 1.04 -7.87 -2.52
CA THR A 607 0.88 -7.32 -1.17
C THR A 607 0.24 -8.28 -0.17
N THR A 608 -0.34 -9.40 -0.60
CA THR A 608 -1.12 -10.30 0.25
C THR A 608 -0.39 -10.72 1.54
N GLU A 609 0.89 -11.09 1.45
CA GLU A 609 1.67 -11.52 2.61
C GLU A 609 2.02 -10.34 3.53
N ILE A 610 2.18 -9.14 2.97
CA ILE A 610 2.40 -7.90 3.72
C ILE A 610 1.13 -7.54 4.49
N ASP A 611 -0.03 -7.56 3.81
CA ASP A 611 -1.34 -7.31 4.42
C ASP A 611 -1.63 -8.30 5.56
N ASP A 612 -1.41 -9.60 5.31
CA ASP A 612 -1.61 -10.67 6.29
C ASP A 612 -0.76 -10.44 7.55
N TYR A 613 0.51 -10.05 7.40
CA TYR A 613 1.40 -9.73 8.50
C TYR A 613 0.90 -8.55 9.33
N TYR A 614 0.56 -7.42 8.69
CA TYR A 614 0.05 -6.25 9.41
C TYR A 614 -1.30 -6.49 10.06
N PHE A 615 -2.19 -7.26 9.46
CA PHE A 615 -3.45 -7.68 10.09
C PHE A 615 -3.20 -8.57 11.32
N TYR A 616 -2.21 -9.44 11.26
CA TYR A 616 -1.84 -10.28 12.40
C TYR A 616 -1.27 -9.47 13.57
N ILE A 617 -0.26 -8.63 13.32
CA ILE A 617 0.37 -7.86 14.41
C ILE A 617 -0.55 -6.82 15.03
N ASN A 618 -1.54 -6.32 14.28
CA ASN A 618 -2.55 -5.39 14.79
C ASN A 618 -3.76 -6.11 15.45
N GLY A 619 -3.70 -7.43 15.62
CA GLY A 619 -4.75 -8.20 16.30
C GLY A 619 -6.07 -8.28 15.53
N VAL A 620 -6.06 -7.93 14.24
CA VAL A 620 -7.23 -8.01 13.36
C VAL A 620 -7.42 -9.44 12.86
N ARG A 621 -6.33 -10.13 12.58
CA ARG A 621 -6.31 -11.55 12.18
C ARG A 621 -5.66 -12.40 13.29
N LYS A 622 -6.30 -13.52 13.66
CA LYS A 622 -5.76 -14.46 14.67
C LYS A 622 -4.76 -15.46 14.10
N THR A 623 -4.93 -15.83 12.83
CA THR A 623 -4.01 -16.77 12.18
C THR A 623 -2.63 -16.14 12.09
N TYR A 624 -1.63 -16.81 12.62
CA TYR A 624 -0.25 -16.37 12.54
C TYR A 624 0.17 -16.07 11.09
N ALA A 625 0.75 -14.91 10.88
CA ALA A 625 1.36 -14.50 9.63
C ALA A 625 2.79 -14.03 9.91
N PRO A 626 3.81 -14.73 9.38
CA PRO A 626 5.19 -14.34 9.60
C PRO A 626 5.52 -13.03 8.90
N LYS A 627 6.52 -12.30 9.43
CA LYS A 627 7.07 -11.11 8.75
C LYS A 627 7.51 -11.51 7.34
N PRO A 628 7.02 -10.85 6.28
CA PRO A 628 7.49 -11.09 4.93
C PRO A 628 8.98 -10.82 4.82
N SER A 629 9.72 -11.73 4.21
CA SER A 629 11.17 -11.60 4.03
C SER A 629 11.63 -12.29 2.77
N GLN A 630 12.78 -11.89 2.24
CA GLN A 630 13.40 -12.62 1.14
C GLN A 630 13.69 -14.07 1.53
N LYS A 631 13.43 -14.99 0.61
CA LYS A 631 13.75 -16.42 0.78
C LYS A 631 15.25 -16.65 0.65
N ILE A 632 16.00 -16.18 1.64
CA ILE A 632 17.43 -16.33 1.80
C ILE A 632 17.68 -17.23 3.01
N SER A 633 18.63 -18.15 2.93
CA SER A 633 18.94 -19.03 4.06
C SER A 633 19.60 -18.25 5.20
N ASN A 634 19.52 -18.79 6.40
CA ASN A 634 20.17 -18.20 7.58
C ASN A 634 21.70 -18.06 7.40
N ILE A 635 22.32 -18.99 6.70
CA ILE A 635 23.76 -18.94 6.43
C ILE A 635 24.12 -17.78 5.50
N PHE A 636 23.33 -17.58 4.47
CA PHE A 636 23.55 -16.46 3.54
C PHE A 636 23.26 -15.11 4.22
N LYS A 637 22.22 -15.03 5.05
CA LYS A 637 21.95 -13.84 5.90
C LYS A 637 23.11 -13.56 6.84
N GLN A 638 23.66 -14.61 7.49
CA GLN A 638 24.83 -14.47 8.37
C GLN A 638 26.05 -13.94 7.57
N LEU A 639 26.29 -14.47 6.38
CA LEU A 639 27.39 -14.01 5.51
C LEU A 639 27.26 -12.53 5.19
N ILE A 640 26.07 -12.06 4.81
CA ILE A 640 25.81 -10.65 4.54
C ILE A 640 26.03 -9.80 5.80
N ASN A 641 25.47 -10.21 6.93
CA ASN A 641 25.63 -9.50 8.20
C ASN A 641 27.10 -9.39 8.64
N GLU A 642 27.88 -10.45 8.42
CA GLU A 642 29.33 -10.43 8.71
C GLU A 642 30.09 -9.49 7.78
N LEU A 643 29.70 -9.36 6.50
CA LEU A 643 30.28 -8.38 5.56
C LEU A 643 29.90 -6.95 5.96
N GLU A 644 28.63 -6.69 6.26
CA GLU A 644 28.15 -5.39 6.74
C GLU A 644 28.85 -4.97 8.05
N GLY A 645 28.98 -5.89 8.99
CA GLY A 645 29.68 -5.66 10.27
C GLY A 645 31.21 -5.61 10.19
N SER A 646 31.81 -5.80 9.00
CA SER A 646 33.27 -5.81 8.84
C SER A 646 33.95 -4.46 9.07
N GLY A 647 33.19 -3.35 8.98
CA GLY A 647 33.72 -1.99 9.07
C GLY A 647 34.60 -1.56 7.88
N LYS A 648 34.69 -2.37 6.82
CA LYS A 648 35.47 -2.08 5.61
C LYS A 648 34.60 -1.39 4.57
N LEU A 649 35.19 -0.41 3.89
CA LEU A 649 34.52 0.30 2.78
C LEU A 649 34.24 -0.65 1.59
N ASN A 650 33.25 -0.28 0.78
CA ASN A 650 32.81 -0.97 -0.43
C ASN A 650 32.19 -2.37 -0.20
N TYR A 651 31.76 -2.70 1.01
CA TYR A 651 31.04 -3.96 1.24
C TYR A 651 29.69 -4.03 0.51
N LEU A 652 29.09 -2.87 0.20
CA LEU A 652 27.85 -2.82 -0.57
C LEU A 652 27.99 -3.40 -1.98
N ASP A 653 29.15 -3.23 -2.62
CA ASP A 653 29.39 -3.81 -3.94
C ASP A 653 29.36 -5.35 -3.84
N ILE A 654 29.97 -5.89 -2.79
CA ILE A 654 30.03 -7.34 -2.55
C ILE A 654 28.63 -7.89 -2.22
N THR A 655 27.95 -7.28 -1.26
CA THR A 655 26.63 -7.74 -0.82
C THR A 655 25.57 -7.63 -1.92
N ASN A 656 25.60 -6.57 -2.72
CA ASN A 656 24.73 -6.42 -3.87
C ASN A 656 24.97 -7.53 -4.91
N LEU A 657 26.24 -7.82 -5.26
CA LEU A 657 26.54 -8.90 -6.18
C LEU A 657 26.11 -10.28 -5.64
N LEU A 658 26.28 -10.52 -4.35
CA LEU A 658 25.76 -11.74 -3.71
C LEU A 658 24.23 -11.81 -3.77
N LEU A 659 23.54 -10.69 -3.57
CA LEU A 659 22.07 -10.63 -3.65
C LEU A 659 21.55 -10.79 -5.09
N GLU A 660 22.35 -10.45 -6.12
CA GLU A 660 22.02 -10.72 -7.53
C GLU A 660 22.05 -12.22 -7.90
N MET A 661 22.67 -13.08 -7.07
CA MET A 661 22.69 -14.53 -7.32
C MET A 661 21.29 -15.12 -7.38
N SER A 662 21.04 -16.02 -8.35
CA SER A 662 19.80 -16.79 -8.39
C SER A 662 19.63 -17.65 -7.12
N LYS A 663 18.42 -18.05 -6.80
CA LYS A 663 18.16 -18.96 -5.66
C LYS A 663 18.99 -20.25 -5.78
N LYS A 664 19.15 -20.79 -6.98
CA LYS A 664 19.94 -22.00 -7.26
C LYS A 664 21.41 -21.76 -6.94
N ASP A 665 21.96 -20.65 -7.43
CA ASP A 665 23.37 -20.31 -7.24
C ASP A 665 23.68 -20.01 -5.77
N ARG A 666 22.80 -19.30 -5.08
CA ARG A 666 22.91 -19.09 -3.62
C ARG A 666 22.94 -20.41 -2.84
N THR A 667 22.06 -21.35 -3.18
CA THR A 667 22.03 -22.67 -2.51
C THR A 667 23.31 -23.46 -2.77
N GLU A 668 23.85 -23.41 -3.98
CA GLU A 668 25.14 -24.05 -4.33
C GLU A 668 26.30 -23.40 -3.60
N PHE A 669 26.36 -22.07 -3.60
CA PHE A 669 27.37 -21.29 -2.88
C PHE A 669 27.41 -21.66 -1.39
N GLU A 670 26.25 -21.70 -0.72
CA GLU A 670 26.14 -22.09 0.68
C GLU A 670 26.61 -23.51 0.97
N LYS A 671 26.26 -24.44 0.09
CA LYS A 671 26.72 -25.84 0.20
C LYS A 671 28.25 -25.91 0.13
N LEU A 672 28.82 -25.20 -0.81
CA LEU A 672 30.27 -25.16 -0.99
C LEU A 672 30.98 -24.47 0.19
N VAL A 673 30.44 -23.36 0.71
CA VAL A 673 30.96 -22.67 1.91
C VAL A 673 31.03 -23.64 3.10
N LYS A 674 29.93 -24.36 3.38
CA LYS A 674 29.91 -25.37 4.45
C LYS A 674 30.97 -26.44 4.25
N GLN A 675 31.06 -26.97 3.05
CA GLN A 675 31.99 -28.04 2.70
C GLN A 675 33.47 -27.60 2.93
N GLN A 676 33.84 -26.39 2.51
CA GLN A 676 35.21 -25.92 2.70
C GLN A 676 35.51 -25.64 4.19
N ARG A 677 34.56 -25.09 4.93
CA ARG A 677 34.70 -24.90 6.40
C ARG A 677 34.93 -26.21 7.13
N GLU A 678 34.18 -27.26 6.79
CA GLU A 678 34.35 -28.59 7.40
C GLU A 678 35.69 -29.22 7.03
N ARG A 679 36.12 -29.15 5.76
CA ARG A 679 37.42 -29.66 5.31
C ARG A 679 38.57 -28.96 6.03
N THR A 680 38.61 -27.63 6.06
CA THR A 680 39.66 -26.87 6.75
C THR A 680 39.67 -27.14 8.23
N LYS A 681 38.49 -27.37 8.85
CA LYS A 681 38.40 -27.74 10.26
C LYS A 681 39.00 -29.11 10.53
N SER A 682 38.86 -30.06 9.61
CA SER A 682 39.31 -31.44 9.79
C SER A 682 40.80 -31.62 9.53
N ASP A 683 41.37 -31.03 8.48
CA ASP A 683 42.73 -31.24 8.05
C ASP A 683 43.72 -30.05 8.26
N GLY A 684 43.14 -28.89 8.62
CA GLY A 684 43.92 -27.64 8.86
C GLY A 684 44.51 -27.00 7.60
N ARG A 685 44.20 -27.53 6.42
CA ARG A 685 44.68 -26.99 5.15
C ARG A 685 43.80 -25.83 4.63
N ILE A 686 44.33 -25.08 3.70
CA ILE A 686 43.57 -24.06 2.96
C ILE A 686 42.64 -24.76 1.96
N HIS A 687 41.36 -24.44 2.02
CA HIS A 687 40.40 -24.91 1.06
C HIS A 687 39.62 -23.72 0.44
N ASP A 688 39.42 -23.77 -0.88
CA ASP A 688 38.73 -22.75 -1.62
C ASP A 688 37.81 -23.32 -2.68
N PHE A 689 36.97 -22.47 -3.23
CA PHE A 689 36.27 -22.69 -4.48
C PHE A 689 36.02 -21.36 -5.19
N THR A 690 35.77 -21.42 -6.49
CA THR A 690 35.48 -20.26 -7.32
C THR A 690 34.24 -20.55 -8.16
N LEU A 691 33.35 -19.58 -8.24
CA LEU A 691 32.14 -19.59 -9.07
C LEU A 691 32.22 -18.40 -10.05
N PHE A 692 31.65 -18.60 -11.24
CA PHE A 692 31.58 -17.58 -12.27
C PHE A 692 30.14 -17.27 -12.59
N TYR A 693 29.79 -15.99 -12.49
CA TYR A 693 28.48 -15.48 -12.84
C TYR A 693 28.59 -14.67 -14.14
N LYS A 694 27.84 -15.10 -15.16
CA LYS A 694 27.76 -14.46 -16.47
C LYS A 694 26.34 -13.94 -16.73
N GLN A 695 25.88 -13.07 -15.84
CA GLN A 695 24.62 -12.34 -16.04
C GLN A 695 24.89 -10.96 -16.66
N SER A 696 24.20 -9.94 -16.21
CA SER A 696 24.41 -8.56 -16.67
C SER A 696 25.84 -8.05 -16.43
N ILE A 697 26.56 -8.63 -15.45
CA ILE A 697 27.92 -8.28 -15.07
C ILE A 697 28.73 -9.58 -14.92
N GLN A 698 29.86 -9.66 -15.60
CA GLN A 698 30.78 -10.82 -15.52
C GLN A 698 31.58 -10.79 -14.23
N THR A 699 31.19 -11.63 -13.24
CA THR A 699 31.78 -11.62 -11.90
C THR A 699 32.33 -12.98 -11.51
N GLY A 700 33.59 -13.02 -11.04
CA GLY A 700 34.16 -14.16 -10.35
C GLY A 700 33.99 -14.03 -8.83
N VAL A 701 33.59 -15.09 -8.15
CA VAL A 701 33.43 -15.13 -6.69
C VAL A 701 34.25 -16.29 -6.14
N THR A 702 35.24 -16.01 -5.30
CA THR A 702 36.07 -17.00 -4.63
C THR A 702 35.76 -16.99 -3.13
N PHE A 703 35.60 -18.16 -2.55
CA PHE A 703 35.56 -18.34 -1.10
C PHE A 703 36.79 -19.14 -0.66
N VAL A 704 37.47 -18.65 0.37
CA VAL A 704 38.67 -19.30 0.92
C VAL A 704 38.48 -19.54 2.43
N CYS A 705 38.77 -20.73 2.87
CA CYS A 705 38.76 -21.09 4.29
C CYS A 705 40.17 -21.46 4.75
N VAL A 706 40.63 -20.84 5.84
CA VAL A 706 42.00 -21.01 6.37
C VAL A 706 41.96 -21.27 7.90
N LYS A 707 43.05 -21.82 8.39
CA LYS A 707 43.31 -21.98 9.81
C LYS A 707 44.68 -21.39 10.18
N GLY A 708 44.77 -20.67 11.30
CA GLY A 708 46.05 -20.17 11.82
C GLY A 708 46.58 -18.87 11.23
N LEU A 709 45.88 -18.23 10.27
CA LEU A 709 46.22 -16.91 9.78
C LEU A 709 45.56 -15.79 10.62
N ASP A 710 46.14 -14.59 10.54
CA ASP A 710 45.46 -13.37 10.98
C ASP A 710 44.67 -12.74 9.82
N ASN A 711 43.82 -11.76 10.13
CA ASN A 711 42.94 -11.13 9.17
C ASN A 711 43.72 -10.37 8.06
N SER A 712 44.85 -9.69 8.43
CA SER A 712 45.67 -8.91 7.49
C SER A 712 46.36 -9.80 6.46
N SER A 713 46.93 -10.93 6.93
CA SER A 713 47.56 -11.91 6.06
C SER A 713 46.58 -12.57 5.11
N LEU A 714 45.38 -12.89 5.59
CA LEU A 714 44.31 -13.44 4.77
C LEU A 714 43.83 -12.42 3.73
N GLU A 715 43.67 -11.16 4.11
CA GLU A 715 43.24 -10.09 3.19
C GLU A 715 44.21 -9.89 2.05
N LYS A 716 45.49 -9.81 2.37
CA LYS A 716 46.57 -9.72 1.35
C LYS A 716 46.52 -10.91 0.39
N MET A 717 46.41 -12.12 0.91
CA MET A 717 46.26 -13.34 0.12
C MET A 717 45.03 -13.29 -0.81
N LEU A 718 43.88 -12.84 -0.32
CA LEU A 718 42.65 -12.71 -1.10
C LEU A 718 42.81 -11.67 -2.23
N LEU A 719 43.45 -10.53 -1.95
CA LEU A 719 43.69 -9.49 -2.92
C LEU A 719 44.61 -9.97 -4.05
N ASP A 720 45.74 -10.56 -3.70
CA ASP A 720 46.72 -11.12 -4.66
C ASP A 720 46.09 -12.23 -5.53
N TYR A 721 45.25 -13.05 -4.93
CA TYR A 721 44.52 -14.11 -5.63
C TYR A 721 43.50 -13.51 -6.60
N SER A 722 42.72 -12.52 -6.14
CA SER A 722 41.69 -11.87 -6.94
C SER A 722 42.25 -11.16 -8.15
N LEU A 723 43.36 -10.43 -8.02
CA LEU A 723 44.04 -9.74 -9.12
C LEU A 723 44.49 -10.74 -10.19
N ARG A 724 45.19 -11.81 -9.79
CA ARG A 724 45.66 -12.85 -10.71
C ARG A 724 44.52 -13.54 -11.44
N LYS A 725 43.46 -13.90 -10.72
CA LYS A 725 42.31 -14.60 -11.29
C LYS A 725 41.50 -13.73 -12.24
N LYS A 726 41.32 -12.46 -11.90
CA LYS A 726 40.68 -11.49 -12.78
C LYS A 726 41.40 -11.36 -14.11
N GLU A 727 42.75 -11.17 -14.09
CA GLU A 727 43.57 -11.10 -15.28
C GLU A 727 43.47 -12.37 -16.12
N GLN A 728 43.51 -13.56 -15.48
CA GLN A 728 43.45 -14.86 -16.19
C GLN A 728 42.09 -15.13 -16.86
N THR A 729 41.01 -14.57 -16.34
CA THR A 729 39.64 -14.93 -16.74
C THR A 729 38.90 -13.84 -17.51
N ASN A 730 39.48 -12.66 -17.64
CA ASN A 730 38.86 -11.48 -18.27
C ASN A 730 37.49 -11.10 -17.68
N MET A 731 37.33 -11.30 -16.35
CA MET A 731 36.11 -10.89 -15.62
C MET A 731 36.16 -9.40 -15.30
N GLU A 732 34.97 -8.74 -15.30
CA GLU A 732 34.86 -7.32 -14.96
C GLU A 732 35.09 -7.10 -13.46
N TYR A 733 34.57 -8.02 -12.63
CA TYR A 733 34.68 -7.95 -11.18
C TYR A 733 35.19 -9.27 -10.60
N TRP A 734 35.94 -9.15 -9.48
CA TRP A 734 36.32 -10.31 -8.69
C TRP A 734 36.08 -10.06 -7.21
N ILE A 735 35.33 -10.95 -6.58
CA ILE A 735 35.07 -10.96 -5.14
C ILE A 735 35.81 -12.15 -4.53
N ALA A 736 36.59 -11.92 -3.48
CA ALA A 736 37.12 -12.98 -2.66
C ALA A 736 36.64 -12.80 -1.21
N ILE A 737 36.11 -13.87 -0.63
CA ILE A 737 35.64 -13.92 0.74
C ILE A 737 36.45 -14.96 1.49
N GLY A 738 37.07 -14.56 2.59
CA GLY A 738 37.90 -15.42 3.43
C GLY A 738 37.29 -15.66 4.79
N ASN A 739 37.37 -16.89 5.27
CA ASN A 739 36.96 -17.28 6.60
C ASN A 739 38.12 -17.96 7.35
N ILE A 740 38.37 -17.53 8.57
CA ILE A 740 39.35 -18.18 9.45
C ILE A 740 38.59 -19.13 10.39
N VAL A 741 38.88 -20.42 10.34
CA VAL A 741 38.22 -21.42 11.21
C VAL A 741 38.41 -21.05 12.68
N ASN A 742 37.30 -21.10 13.44
CA ASN A 742 37.23 -20.76 14.86
C ASN A 742 37.35 -19.23 15.17
N LYS A 743 37.34 -18.35 14.16
CA LYS A 743 37.20 -16.91 14.37
C LYS A 743 35.82 -16.47 13.86
N CYS A 744 35.21 -15.50 14.55
CA CYS A 744 34.04 -14.81 14.05
C CYS A 744 34.44 -13.76 13.04
N GLY A 745 33.59 -13.54 12.03
CA GLY A 745 33.77 -12.55 10.97
C GLY A 745 34.39 -13.12 9.71
N LEU A 746 34.24 -12.35 8.63
CA LEU A 746 34.78 -12.63 7.30
C LEU A 746 35.78 -11.56 6.91
N VAL A 747 36.77 -11.96 6.14
CA VAL A 747 37.68 -11.05 5.45
C VAL A 747 37.29 -11.04 3.97
N HIS A 748 37.32 -9.91 3.33
CA HIS A 748 36.97 -9.83 1.92
C HIS A 748 37.93 -8.94 1.13
N ALA A 749 38.05 -9.22 -0.16
CA ALA A 749 38.70 -8.39 -1.15
C ALA A 749 37.79 -8.23 -2.35
N PHE A 750 37.76 -7.03 -2.91
CA PHE A 750 37.01 -6.69 -4.10
C PHE A 750 37.91 -6.01 -5.11
N VAL A 751 37.92 -6.52 -6.34
CA VAL A 751 38.70 -5.99 -7.42
C VAL A 751 37.76 -5.61 -8.58
N SER A 752 37.69 -4.34 -8.89
CA SER A 752 37.01 -3.79 -10.07
C SER A 752 38.00 -3.39 -11.16
N VAL A 753 37.50 -3.03 -12.32
CA VAL A 753 38.34 -2.48 -13.41
C VAL A 753 39.01 -1.21 -12.97
#